data_5db31f7f825f257ba2304c4f1171d31c
#
_entry.id   5db31f7f825f257ba2304c4f1171d31c
#
_cell.length_a   1.000
_cell.length_b   1.000
_cell.length_c   1.000
_cell.angle_alpha   90.00
_cell.angle_beta   90.00
_cell.angle_gamma   90.00
#
_symmetry.space_group_name_H-M   'P 1'
#
loop_
_entity.id
_entity.type
_entity.pdbx_description
1 polymer ?
#
loop_
_entity_poly.entity_id
_entity_poly.type
_entity_poly.pdbx_seq_one_letter_code
_entity_poly.pdbx_strand_id
1 'polypeptide(L)'
;MTLQPLGPDSPAEALATRAGGKAAQLAILGRLGCSVPSWFCIPVEGFDAAFAEAREQLGGTVDTVPDGVSSLPVPKKVVELIPEALAQYSLSDEFVAIRSSGLDEDGTEHSFAGQFESYLYRRGPEAIVEAIGRCWASAFSERNVAYRRAIGKPDSVPRMGVVIQRMIASESAGVAFSRNPLAPGDRDALIVESVWGQGEGIVSGKLDSDHFVVNRSTGEYNVTVANKVAAIVPHPEGGIHQVTLDDVRAREASLTSDQLREIADLVLRLENELGVPQDLEWATADGRLFALQTRPITTLPPDAVFDGDIAGSEAVIWDNSNIVESYSGVTTPLTFSHVNRAYREVYFQTCGLLGVPEGVIAEHEGMFRNMLGLIRGRIYYNLLNWYRLLSLFPLLGKSGSFMETMMGVKQSLETDLQPLFDAVVDEAPEYGRFKRVGMMMRLAVHMLGGARANELFLARVDRVCSPMEAADLTNLSLPHQVELYHQLLDEVLKHWRAPIVNDTRCMIAFGMLKSLTETWIAEAGAEDAASLQNDLLCGSGDLKSTEPMRLLLEMAAEIDGDAEIRRRLLDETPEEFWRALQDGFAPHLKTRFESYIAEYGYRCVDELKLETLDYHDRPHMVVASVQGYVRHGVPPAEEIEERKHEIREGAEAIVRERLRGVRRAYYFAILRWTRRAISDRERLRFERTRTFGVVRQIFRGVGRNLEALGALDARDDVFYLTVEEIIAFTDGR
;
A
#
# COMPACT_ATOMS: atom_id res chain seq x y z
N MET A 1 -2.67 -25.96 36.97
CA MET A 1 -1.77 -26.56 35.97
C MET A 1 -0.33 -26.26 36.38
N THR A 2 0.57 -27.23 36.34
CA THR A 2 2.00 -27.01 36.61
C THR A 2 2.59 -26.28 35.39
N LEU A 3 3.19 -25.10 35.59
CA LEU A 3 3.90 -24.39 34.55
C LEU A 3 5.17 -25.17 34.20
N GLN A 4 5.30 -25.63 32.96
CA GLN A 4 6.47 -26.37 32.47
C GLN A 4 6.97 -25.72 31.18
N PRO A 5 8.30 -25.65 30.95
CA PRO A 5 8.85 -25.13 29.73
C PRO A 5 8.49 -26.07 28.56
N LEU A 6 8.23 -25.51 27.39
CA LEU A 6 8.03 -26.25 26.16
C LEU A 6 9.30 -26.16 25.30
N GLY A 7 9.73 -27.28 24.73
CA GLY A 7 10.94 -27.36 23.91
C GLY A 7 10.73 -28.13 22.61
N PRO A 8 11.79 -28.46 21.87
CA PRO A 8 11.74 -29.12 20.57
C PRO A 8 10.90 -30.40 20.51
N ASP A 9 10.95 -31.17 21.61
CA ASP A 9 10.30 -32.50 21.74
C ASP A 9 8.87 -32.42 22.26
N SER A 10 8.37 -31.21 22.54
CA SER A 10 7.00 -31.01 23.03
C SER A 10 5.96 -31.37 21.95
N PRO A 11 4.76 -31.86 22.34
CA PRO A 11 3.68 -32.18 21.37
C PRO A 11 3.33 -30.97 20.50
N ALA A 12 3.07 -31.20 19.21
CA ALA A 12 2.78 -30.14 18.25
C ALA A 12 1.54 -29.31 18.66
N GLU A 13 0.51 -29.95 19.22
CA GLU A 13 -0.68 -29.28 19.73
C GLU A 13 -0.35 -28.32 20.90
N ALA A 14 0.53 -28.76 21.83
CA ALA A 14 0.95 -27.92 22.94
C ALA A 14 1.79 -26.72 22.47
N LEU A 15 2.62 -26.90 21.45
CA LEU A 15 3.38 -25.81 20.84
C LEU A 15 2.46 -24.80 20.16
N ALA A 16 1.51 -25.26 19.36
CA ALA A 16 0.59 -24.39 18.64
C ALA A 16 -0.34 -23.59 19.56
N THR A 17 -0.85 -24.22 20.65
CA THR A 17 -1.88 -23.60 21.52
C THR A 17 -1.31 -22.87 22.74
N ARG A 18 -0.04 -23.15 23.14
CA ARG A 18 0.54 -22.64 24.39
C ARG A 18 1.88 -21.96 24.22
N ALA A 19 2.63 -22.22 23.13
CA ALA A 19 3.96 -21.63 22.92
C ALA A 19 3.97 -20.51 21.88
N GLY A 20 2.99 -20.46 20.98
CA GLY A 20 2.88 -19.49 19.88
C GLY A 20 3.64 -19.87 18.62
N GLY A 21 3.48 -19.06 17.57
CA GLY A 21 3.94 -19.36 16.22
C GLY A 21 5.45 -19.60 16.11
N LYS A 22 6.29 -18.69 16.65
CA LYS A 22 7.75 -18.83 16.56
C LYS A 22 8.26 -20.13 17.19
N ALA A 23 7.75 -20.51 18.37
CA ALA A 23 8.13 -21.77 19.01
C ALA A 23 7.72 -22.99 18.19
N ALA A 24 6.51 -22.96 17.63
CA ALA A 24 6.01 -24.02 16.76
C ALA A 24 6.89 -24.19 15.51
N GLN A 25 7.26 -23.08 14.86
CA GLN A 25 8.14 -23.09 13.68
C GLN A 25 9.55 -23.60 13.98
N LEU A 26 10.15 -23.20 15.12
CA LEU A 26 11.46 -23.72 15.54
C LEU A 26 11.44 -25.25 15.73
N ALA A 27 10.35 -25.79 16.30
CA ALA A 27 10.19 -27.24 16.44
C ALA A 27 10.02 -27.94 15.07
N ILE A 28 9.32 -27.33 14.14
CA ILE A 28 9.18 -27.84 12.76
C ILE A 28 10.55 -27.86 12.08
N LEU A 29 11.33 -26.78 12.12
CA LEU A 29 12.69 -26.72 11.58
C LEU A 29 13.58 -27.84 12.14
N GLY A 30 13.54 -28.05 13.46
CA GLY A 30 14.29 -29.14 14.10
C GLY A 30 13.87 -30.54 13.62
N ARG A 31 12.58 -30.78 13.47
CA ARG A 31 12.03 -32.07 12.93
C ARG A 31 12.40 -32.31 11.47
N LEU A 32 12.53 -31.25 10.69
CA LEU A 32 13.00 -31.32 9.29
C LEU A 32 14.53 -31.44 9.19
N GLY A 33 15.23 -31.60 10.33
CA GLY A 33 16.69 -31.81 10.39
C GLY A 33 17.52 -30.55 10.14
N CYS A 34 16.93 -29.36 10.28
CA CYS A 34 17.69 -28.12 10.23
C CYS A 34 18.53 -27.91 11.49
N SER A 35 19.71 -27.30 11.37
CA SER A 35 20.49 -26.87 12.51
C SER A 35 19.80 -25.68 13.19
N VAL A 36 19.07 -25.94 14.27
CA VAL A 36 18.40 -24.91 15.09
C VAL A 36 19.18 -24.72 16.39
N PRO A 37 19.52 -23.48 16.80
CA PRO A 37 20.11 -23.23 18.10
C PRO A 37 19.22 -23.76 19.24
N SER A 38 19.81 -24.31 20.33
CA SER A 38 19.04 -24.79 21.48
C SER A 38 18.07 -23.73 21.98
N TRP A 39 16.86 -24.16 22.34
CA TRP A 39 15.79 -23.24 22.77
C TRP A 39 14.77 -23.93 23.65
N PHE A 40 14.06 -23.12 24.44
CA PHE A 40 12.81 -23.47 25.10
C PHE A 40 11.85 -22.28 25.10
N CYS A 41 10.59 -22.52 25.44
CA CYS A 41 9.57 -21.51 25.51
C CYS A 41 8.86 -21.50 26.86
N ILE A 42 8.72 -20.31 27.47
CA ILE A 42 7.76 -20.07 28.55
C ILE A 42 6.38 -19.99 27.94
N PRO A 43 5.44 -20.88 28.29
CA PRO A 43 4.12 -20.90 27.66
C PRO A 43 3.25 -19.72 28.10
N VAL A 44 2.15 -19.51 27.35
CA VAL A 44 1.23 -18.37 27.53
C VAL A 44 0.63 -18.27 28.93
N GLU A 45 0.55 -19.35 29.68
CA GLU A 45 0.09 -19.34 31.07
C GLU A 45 1.03 -18.51 31.99
N GLY A 46 2.30 -18.36 31.60
CA GLY A 46 3.24 -17.44 32.27
C GLY A 46 2.84 -15.98 32.06
N PHE A 47 2.47 -15.63 30.83
CA PHE A 47 1.93 -14.31 30.49
C PHE A 47 0.59 -14.03 31.16
N ASP A 48 -0.36 -14.98 31.12
CA ASP A 48 -1.65 -14.85 31.76
C ASP A 48 -1.53 -14.57 33.27
N ALA A 49 -0.59 -15.24 33.94
CA ALA A 49 -0.31 -15.02 35.35
C ALA A 49 0.33 -13.64 35.60
N ALA A 50 1.29 -13.21 34.75
CA ALA A 50 1.92 -11.90 34.83
C ALA A 50 0.91 -10.77 34.65
N PHE A 51 0.02 -10.92 33.65
CA PHE A 51 -1.02 -9.97 33.37
C PHE A 51 -2.05 -9.88 34.49
N ALA A 52 -2.44 -11.01 35.10
CA ALA A 52 -3.34 -11.04 36.26
C ALA A 52 -2.72 -10.34 37.48
N GLU A 53 -1.41 -10.57 37.76
CA GLU A 53 -0.68 -9.92 38.86
C GLU A 53 -0.56 -8.40 38.63
N ALA A 54 -0.23 -7.97 37.40
CA ALA A 54 -0.17 -6.55 37.03
C ALA A 54 -1.54 -5.86 37.22
N ARG A 55 -2.60 -6.55 36.85
CA ARG A 55 -3.97 -6.05 36.94
C ARG A 55 -4.43 -5.90 38.42
N GLU A 56 -4.03 -6.80 39.31
CA GLU A 56 -4.29 -6.69 40.74
C GLU A 56 -3.56 -5.49 41.37
N GLN A 57 -2.29 -5.26 40.98
CA GLN A 57 -1.48 -4.14 41.47
C GLN A 57 -2.03 -2.76 40.98
N LEU A 58 -2.67 -2.70 39.82
CA LEU A 58 -3.20 -1.47 39.22
C LEU A 58 -4.67 -1.17 39.59
N GLY A 59 -5.28 -1.95 40.50
CA GLY A 59 -6.61 -1.65 41.04
C GLY A 59 -7.81 -2.17 40.23
N GLY A 60 -7.64 -3.19 39.42
CA GLY A 60 -8.70 -4.13 38.99
C GLY A 60 -9.73 -3.67 37.95
N THR A 61 -9.60 -2.47 37.34
CA THR A 61 -10.64 -1.95 36.44
C THR A 61 -10.20 -1.78 34.97
N VAL A 62 -9.04 -2.24 34.57
CA VAL A 62 -8.48 -1.94 33.26
C VAL A 62 -8.29 -3.20 32.45
N ASP A 63 -9.00 -3.30 31.32
CA ASP A 63 -8.74 -4.28 30.26
C ASP A 63 -7.47 -3.94 29.44
N THR A 64 -6.78 -2.87 29.82
CA THR A 64 -5.52 -2.40 29.24
C THR A 64 -4.51 -2.11 30.35
N VAL A 65 -3.25 -2.50 30.14
CA VAL A 65 -2.13 -2.00 30.96
C VAL A 65 -1.97 -0.50 30.64
N PRO A 66 -1.79 0.39 31.65
CA PRO A 66 -1.61 1.82 31.39
C PRO A 66 -0.49 2.11 30.41
N ASP A 67 -0.65 3.10 29.58
CA ASP A 67 0.39 3.59 28.66
C ASP A 67 1.66 3.90 29.44
N GLY A 68 2.82 3.38 28.95
CA GLY A 68 4.13 3.61 29.56
C GLY A 68 4.64 2.52 30.50
N VAL A 69 3.96 1.37 30.62
CA VAL A 69 4.51 0.22 31.36
C VAL A 69 5.68 -0.38 30.59
N SER A 70 6.90 -0.19 31.10
CA SER A 70 8.14 -0.69 30.49
C SER A 70 8.43 -2.18 30.79
N SER A 71 7.77 -2.78 31.79
CA SER A 71 7.94 -4.18 32.19
C SER A 71 6.73 -4.69 32.95
N LEU A 72 6.29 -5.92 32.67
CA LEU A 72 5.30 -6.63 33.49
C LEU A 72 5.99 -7.38 34.64
N PRO A 73 5.31 -7.58 35.81
CA PRO A 73 5.84 -8.42 36.86
C PRO A 73 5.99 -9.86 36.36
N VAL A 74 7.12 -10.48 36.66
CA VAL A 74 7.34 -11.91 36.33
C VAL A 74 6.94 -12.77 37.50
N PRO A 75 5.90 -13.63 37.36
CA PRO A 75 5.41 -14.45 38.46
C PRO A 75 6.50 -15.32 39.08
N LYS A 76 6.49 -15.48 40.41
CA LYS A 76 7.49 -16.24 41.14
C LYS A 76 7.72 -17.65 40.57
N LYS A 77 6.66 -18.33 40.13
CA LYS A 77 6.75 -19.65 39.49
C LYS A 77 7.58 -19.64 38.19
N VAL A 78 7.53 -18.55 37.40
CA VAL A 78 8.37 -18.39 36.21
C VAL A 78 9.80 -18.12 36.60
N VAL A 79 10.05 -17.27 37.61
CA VAL A 79 11.41 -16.99 38.14
C VAL A 79 12.10 -18.27 38.64
N GLU A 80 11.38 -19.11 39.37
CA GLU A 80 11.90 -20.40 39.89
C GLU A 80 12.14 -21.43 38.76
N LEU A 81 11.38 -21.36 37.68
CA LEU A 81 11.50 -22.26 36.52
C LEU A 81 12.72 -21.97 35.65
N ILE A 82 13.15 -20.70 35.52
CA ILE A 82 14.22 -20.31 34.61
C ILE A 82 15.53 -21.05 34.83
N PRO A 83 16.12 -21.15 36.06
CA PRO A 83 17.37 -21.85 36.25
C PRO A 83 17.30 -23.35 35.89
N GLU A 84 16.19 -24.01 36.19
CA GLU A 84 15.99 -25.43 35.88
C GLU A 84 15.87 -25.64 34.37
N ALA A 85 15.10 -24.76 33.66
CA ALA A 85 14.96 -24.81 32.22
C ALA A 85 16.29 -24.53 31.52
N LEU A 86 17.07 -23.54 31.95
CA LEU A 86 18.39 -23.25 31.40
C LEU A 86 19.32 -24.47 31.49
N ALA A 87 19.31 -25.18 32.63
CA ALA A 87 20.11 -26.41 32.81
C ALA A 87 19.60 -27.54 31.90
N GLN A 88 18.28 -27.75 31.82
CA GLN A 88 17.64 -28.78 30.99
C GLN A 88 17.99 -28.64 29.51
N TYR A 89 18.02 -27.41 29.00
CA TYR A 89 18.26 -27.11 27.57
C TYR A 89 19.72 -26.71 27.29
N SER A 90 20.66 -26.90 28.24
CA SER A 90 22.09 -26.60 28.12
C SER A 90 22.38 -25.12 27.79
N LEU A 91 21.67 -24.19 28.45
CA LEU A 91 21.76 -22.75 28.25
C LEU A 91 22.29 -21.99 29.49
N SER A 92 22.72 -22.65 30.55
CA SER A 92 23.05 -22.03 31.84
C SER A 92 24.12 -20.92 31.74
N ASP A 93 25.13 -21.13 30.89
CA ASP A 93 26.27 -20.22 30.73
C ASP A 93 26.26 -19.53 29.33
N GLU A 94 25.22 -19.73 28.56
CA GLU A 94 25.11 -19.23 27.19
C GLU A 94 24.44 -17.85 27.14
N PHE A 95 24.80 -17.07 26.13
CA PHE A 95 24.01 -15.92 25.76
C PHE A 95 22.75 -16.37 25.01
N VAL A 96 21.62 -15.78 25.35
CA VAL A 96 20.32 -16.11 24.75
C VAL A 96 19.59 -14.89 24.19
N ALA A 97 18.75 -15.13 23.21
CA ALA A 97 17.73 -14.19 22.77
C ALA A 97 16.42 -14.50 23.48
N ILE A 98 15.73 -13.45 23.94
CA ILE A 98 14.37 -13.52 24.48
C ILE A 98 13.44 -12.94 23.42
N ARG A 99 12.60 -13.81 22.84
CA ARG A 99 11.76 -13.47 21.68
C ARG A 99 10.29 -13.73 22.00
N SER A 100 9.42 -12.76 21.67
CA SER A 100 7.97 -12.95 21.74
C SER A 100 7.52 -14.08 20.79
N SER A 101 6.52 -14.83 21.21
CA SER A 101 5.87 -15.88 20.41
C SER A 101 4.36 -15.79 20.63
N GLY A 102 3.69 -14.93 19.88
CA GLY A 102 2.25 -14.71 19.99
C GLY A 102 1.44 -15.89 19.46
N LEU A 103 0.29 -16.16 20.05
CA LEU A 103 -0.63 -17.18 19.53
C LEU A 103 -1.25 -16.76 18.18
N ASP A 104 -1.41 -15.45 17.97
CA ASP A 104 -1.98 -14.88 16.74
C ASP A 104 -0.89 -14.33 15.79
N GLU A 105 0.41 -14.50 16.10
CA GLU A 105 1.51 -13.79 15.40
C GLU A 105 1.72 -14.30 13.96
N ASP A 106 1.52 -15.58 13.72
CA ASP A 106 1.75 -16.24 12.43
C ASP A 106 0.44 -16.79 11.80
N GLY A 107 -0.70 -16.12 12.06
CA GLY A 107 -1.97 -16.48 11.46
C GLY A 107 -2.00 -16.20 9.95
N THR A 108 -2.71 -17.03 9.19
CA THR A 108 -2.86 -16.89 7.73
C THR A 108 -3.59 -15.62 7.28
N GLU A 109 -4.34 -14.97 8.18
CA GLU A 109 -5.14 -13.78 7.87
C GLU A 109 -4.49 -12.45 8.31
N HIS A 110 -3.66 -12.47 9.38
CA HIS A 110 -3.02 -11.28 9.92
C HIS A 110 -1.60 -11.60 10.37
N SER A 111 -0.62 -10.81 9.93
CA SER A 111 0.77 -10.94 10.35
C SER A 111 1.12 -9.83 11.36
N PHE A 112 1.53 -10.22 12.57
CA PHE A 112 2.08 -9.32 13.58
C PHE A 112 3.61 -9.19 13.48
N ALA A 113 4.19 -9.45 12.32
CA ALA A 113 5.63 -9.42 12.09
C ALA A 113 6.24 -8.07 12.53
N GLY A 114 7.28 -8.12 13.36
CA GLY A 114 8.01 -6.94 13.83
C GLY A 114 7.23 -6.02 14.79
N GLN A 115 6.10 -6.47 15.33
CA GLN A 115 5.30 -5.68 16.27
C GLN A 115 5.81 -5.79 17.73
N PHE A 116 6.39 -6.93 18.08
CA PHE A 116 6.85 -7.22 19.44
C PHE A 116 8.37 -7.11 19.55
N GLU A 117 8.85 -6.75 20.75
CA GLU A 117 10.29 -6.58 21.01
C GLU A 117 11.00 -7.90 21.27
N SER A 118 12.27 -7.96 20.86
CA SER A 118 13.21 -9.05 21.16
C SER A 118 14.44 -8.50 21.87
N TYR A 119 14.97 -9.25 22.83
CA TYR A 119 16.13 -8.85 23.63
C TYR A 119 17.26 -9.83 23.39
N LEU A 120 18.32 -9.37 22.75
CA LEU A 120 19.44 -10.19 22.31
C LEU A 120 20.57 -10.19 23.34
N TYR A 121 21.37 -11.26 23.36
CA TYR A 121 22.58 -11.44 24.20
C TYR A 121 22.33 -11.19 25.66
N ARG A 122 21.32 -11.85 26.25
CA ARG A 122 21.08 -11.89 27.70
C ARG A 122 21.74 -13.12 28.29
N ARG A 123 22.29 -13.01 29.50
CA ARG A 123 22.97 -14.10 30.20
C ARG A 123 22.65 -14.06 31.68
N GLY A 124 22.41 -15.23 32.24
CA GLY A 124 22.08 -15.43 33.67
C GLY A 124 20.58 -15.24 33.95
N PRO A 125 20.08 -15.92 35.01
CA PRO A 125 18.63 -15.96 35.29
C PRO A 125 18.00 -14.59 35.51
N GLU A 126 18.67 -13.67 36.20
CA GLU A 126 18.16 -12.35 36.55
C GLU A 126 17.94 -11.49 35.29
N ALA A 127 18.93 -11.44 34.39
CA ALA A 127 18.85 -10.68 33.14
C ALA A 127 17.79 -11.26 32.16
N ILE A 128 17.59 -12.58 32.20
CA ILE A 128 16.59 -13.29 31.41
C ILE A 128 15.20 -12.97 31.95
N VAL A 129 14.98 -13.01 33.26
CA VAL A 129 13.70 -12.68 33.90
C VAL A 129 13.32 -11.23 33.63
N GLU A 130 14.25 -10.28 33.75
CA GLU A 130 14.02 -8.88 33.42
C GLU A 130 13.55 -8.74 31.95
N ALA A 131 14.26 -9.40 31.02
CA ALA A 131 13.94 -9.34 29.61
C ALA A 131 12.57 -9.98 29.25
N ILE A 132 12.16 -11.04 29.97
CA ILE A 132 10.84 -11.65 29.85
C ILE A 132 9.74 -10.63 30.21
N GLY A 133 9.88 -9.94 31.35
CA GLY A 133 8.91 -8.93 31.78
C GLY A 133 8.76 -7.78 30.78
N ARG A 134 9.88 -7.32 30.20
CA ARG A 134 9.89 -6.30 29.15
C ARG A 134 9.29 -6.81 27.84
N CYS A 135 9.60 -8.06 27.44
CA CYS A 135 9.03 -8.69 26.26
C CYS A 135 7.50 -8.76 26.35
N TRP A 136 6.95 -9.16 27.49
CA TRP A 136 5.51 -9.16 27.73
C TRP A 136 4.89 -7.78 27.71
N ALA A 137 5.56 -6.75 28.24
CA ALA A 137 5.09 -5.37 28.23
C ALA A 137 4.97 -4.81 26.80
N SER A 138 5.83 -5.26 25.86
CA SER A 138 5.79 -4.80 24.47
C SER A 138 4.46 -5.08 23.77
N ALA A 139 3.67 -6.05 24.26
CA ALA A 139 2.31 -6.32 23.79
C ALA A 139 1.34 -5.16 23.97
N PHE A 140 1.63 -4.26 24.90
CA PHE A 140 0.81 -3.11 25.25
C PHE A 140 1.39 -1.77 24.77
N SER A 141 2.41 -1.81 23.90
CA SER A 141 2.94 -0.59 23.27
C SER A 141 1.86 0.12 22.45
N GLU A 142 1.95 1.45 22.35
CA GLU A 142 1.01 2.28 21.57
C GLU A 142 0.83 1.74 20.15
N ARG A 143 1.92 1.28 19.53
CA ARG A 143 1.92 0.69 18.19
C ARG A 143 1.05 -0.56 18.13
N ASN A 144 1.18 -1.47 19.10
CA ASN A 144 0.41 -2.71 19.16
C ASN A 144 -1.07 -2.47 19.48
N VAL A 145 -1.37 -1.50 20.34
CA VAL A 145 -2.74 -1.08 20.63
C VAL A 145 -3.39 -0.47 19.41
N ALA A 146 -2.70 0.44 18.70
CA ALA A 146 -3.19 1.04 17.47
C ALA A 146 -3.44 0.00 16.36
N TYR A 147 -2.54 -0.96 16.20
CA TYR A 147 -2.70 -2.05 15.22
C TYR A 147 -3.92 -2.93 15.52
N ARG A 148 -4.14 -3.35 16.79
CA ARG A 148 -5.33 -4.13 17.16
C ARG A 148 -6.62 -3.37 16.91
N ARG A 149 -6.64 -2.07 17.17
CA ARG A 149 -7.80 -1.21 16.82
C ARG A 149 -8.06 -1.20 15.31
N ALA A 150 -6.99 -1.10 14.51
CA ALA A 150 -7.10 -1.07 13.05
C ALA A 150 -7.66 -2.37 12.45
N ILE A 151 -7.36 -3.54 13.07
CA ILE A 151 -7.88 -4.84 12.63
C ILE A 151 -9.21 -5.25 13.29
N GLY A 152 -9.89 -4.31 13.99
CA GLY A 152 -11.20 -4.54 14.60
C GLY A 152 -11.19 -5.41 15.87
N LYS A 153 -10.04 -5.55 16.55
CA LYS A 153 -9.88 -6.31 17.80
C LYS A 153 -9.39 -5.41 18.96
N PRO A 154 -10.06 -4.28 19.28
CA PRO A 154 -9.57 -3.32 20.25
C PRO A 154 -9.43 -3.89 21.68
N ASP A 155 -10.34 -4.78 22.08
CA ASP A 155 -10.46 -5.29 23.45
C ASP A 155 -9.78 -6.65 23.66
N SER A 156 -9.08 -7.20 22.63
CA SER A 156 -8.37 -8.47 22.77
C SER A 156 -7.06 -8.27 23.52
N VAL A 157 -6.86 -8.99 24.63
CA VAL A 157 -5.57 -9.09 25.30
C VAL A 157 -4.70 -10.03 24.47
N PRO A 158 -3.53 -9.59 23.97
CA PRO A 158 -2.63 -10.47 23.24
C PRO A 158 -2.06 -11.51 24.21
N ARG A 159 -2.11 -12.77 23.81
CA ARG A 159 -1.51 -13.86 24.59
C ARG A 159 -0.25 -14.34 23.88
N MET A 160 0.86 -14.39 24.61
CA MET A 160 2.14 -14.78 24.04
C MET A 160 2.95 -15.68 24.96
N GLY A 161 3.60 -16.65 24.36
CA GLY A 161 4.77 -17.32 24.95
C GLY A 161 6.03 -16.47 24.76
N VAL A 162 7.10 -16.86 25.45
CA VAL A 162 8.43 -16.27 25.26
C VAL A 162 9.42 -17.36 24.95
N VAL A 163 10.04 -17.29 23.78
CA VAL A 163 11.13 -18.18 23.36
C VAL A 163 12.44 -17.67 23.92
N ILE A 164 13.17 -18.55 24.62
CA ILE A 164 14.56 -18.36 25.07
C ILE A 164 15.42 -19.23 24.16
N GLN A 165 16.21 -18.62 23.29
CA GLN A 165 17.01 -19.31 22.28
C GLN A 165 18.48 -18.95 22.38
N ARG A 166 19.40 -19.91 22.24
CA ARG A 166 20.85 -19.67 22.25
C ARG A 166 21.21 -18.69 21.14
N MET A 167 21.99 -17.68 21.46
CA MET A 167 22.57 -16.77 20.48
C MET A 167 23.68 -17.41 19.70
N ILE A 168 23.75 -17.13 18.43
CA ILE A 168 24.85 -17.52 17.54
C ILE A 168 25.73 -16.28 17.31
N ALA A 169 27.03 -16.40 17.57
CA ALA A 169 27.99 -15.34 17.22
C ALA A 169 28.27 -15.42 15.72
N SER A 170 27.32 -14.88 14.92
CA SER A 170 27.32 -15.04 13.48
C SER A 170 28.47 -14.29 12.78
N GLU A 171 29.10 -14.96 11.83
CA GLU A 171 30.04 -14.36 10.87
C GLU A 171 29.28 -13.57 9.83
N SER A 172 28.20 -14.14 9.31
CA SER A 172 27.20 -13.50 8.48
C SER A 172 25.81 -13.98 8.84
N ALA A 173 24.81 -13.15 8.62
CA ALA A 173 23.42 -13.47 8.89
C ALA A 173 22.50 -12.72 7.89
N GLY A 174 21.27 -13.21 7.75
CA GLY A 174 20.37 -12.58 6.81
C GLY A 174 19.01 -13.24 6.72
N VAL A 175 18.32 -12.94 5.61
CA VAL A 175 17.04 -13.52 5.26
C VAL A 175 17.13 -14.18 3.88
N ALA A 176 16.34 -15.23 3.68
CA ALA A 176 16.22 -15.90 2.38
C ALA A 176 14.75 -16.13 2.07
N PHE A 177 14.31 -15.66 0.89
CA PHE A 177 12.97 -15.85 0.39
C PHE A 177 12.99 -16.92 -0.69
N SER A 178 12.26 -18.01 -0.50
CA SER A 178 12.20 -19.07 -1.51
C SER A 178 11.59 -18.61 -2.83
N ARG A 179 10.84 -17.53 -2.82
CA ARG A 179 10.35 -16.78 -4.00
C ARG A 179 10.55 -15.29 -3.77
N ASN A 180 10.76 -14.55 -4.85
CA ASN A 180 10.94 -13.10 -4.77
C ASN A 180 9.63 -12.38 -4.40
N PRO A 181 9.49 -11.84 -3.18
CA PRO A 181 8.25 -11.15 -2.76
C PRO A 181 8.05 -9.79 -3.47
N LEU A 182 9.13 -9.20 -4.00
CA LEU A 182 9.08 -7.93 -4.74
C LEU A 182 8.78 -8.15 -6.23
N ALA A 183 8.93 -9.39 -6.71
CA ALA A 183 8.70 -9.78 -8.08
C ALA A 183 7.89 -11.09 -8.13
N PRO A 184 6.59 -11.08 -7.70
CA PRO A 184 5.77 -12.28 -7.58
C PRO A 184 5.59 -13.09 -8.87
N GLY A 185 5.71 -12.43 -10.04
CA GLY A 185 5.65 -13.07 -11.35
C GLY A 185 6.92 -13.82 -11.75
N ASP A 186 8.06 -13.54 -11.12
CA ASP A 186 9.29 -14.29 -11.35
C ASP A 186 9.34 -15.53 -10.43
N ARG A 187 8.83 -16.64 -10.95
CA ARG A 187 8.75 -17.91 -10.21
C ARG A 187 10.09 -18.62 -10.10
N ASP A 188 11.05 -18.26 -10.93
CA ASP A 188 12.38 -18.87 -10.96
C ASP A 188 13.43 -18.15 -10.12
N ALA A 189 13.08 -17.02 -9.49
CA ALA A 189 13.96 -16.28 -8.61
C ALA A 189 13.68 -16.56 -7.14
N LEU A 190 14.73 -16.89 -6.38
CA LEU A 190 14.79 -16.76 -4.94
C LEU A 190 15.73 -15.61 -4.56
N ILE A 191 15.51 -15.02 -3.40
CA ILE A 191 16.29 -13.88 -2.92
C ILE A 191 17.02 -14.26 -1.64
N VAL A 192 18.29 -13.89 -1.53
CA VAL A 192 19.04 -13.95 -0.27
C VAL A 192 19.62 -12.57 0.00
N GLU A 193 19.35 -12.05 1.20
CA GLU A 193 19.96 -10.84 1.70
C GLU A 193 20.89 -11.17 2.87
N SER A 194 22.06 -10.55 2.89
CA SER A 194 23.06 -10.85 3.92
C SER A 194 23.88 -9.64 4.35
N VAL A 195 24.30 -9.66 5.60
CA VAL A 195 25.23 -8.71 6.23
C VAL A 195 26.32 -9.44 7.00
N TRP A 196 27.40 -8.74 7.28
CA TRP A 196 28.39 -9.21 8.25
C TRP A 196 27.83 -9.11 9.68
N GLY A 197 28.10 -10.13 10.50
CA GLY A 197 27.70 -10.18 11.89
C GLY A 197 26.23 -10.57 12.08
N GLN A 198 25.51 -9.87 12.95
CA GLN A 198 24.13 -10.20 13.34
C GLN A 198 23.10 -9.65 12.37
N GLY A 199 22.07 -10.44 12.07
CA GLY A 199 20.98 -10.10 11.17
C GLY A 199 20.05 -8.97 11.63
N GLU A 200 20.16 -8.51 12.87
CA GLU A 200 19.36 -7.39 13.41
C GLU A 200 19.49 -6.12 12.57
N GLY A 201 20.64 -5.92 11.91
CA GLY A 201 20.88 -4.78 11.02
C GLY A 201 19.96 -4.74 9.81
N ILE A 202 19.61 -5.90 9.22
CA ILE A 202 18.67 -6.02 8.10
C ILE A 202 17.25 -5.80 8.61
N VAL A 203 16.84 -6.51 9.66
CA VAL A 203 15.47 -6.45 10.19
C VAL A 203 15.09 -5.03 10.64
N SER A 204 16.05 -4.30 11.23
CA SER A 204 15.85 -2.92 11.67
C SER A 204 16.03 -1.87 10.56
N GLY A 205 16.46 -2.25 9.35
CA GLY A 205 16.76 -1.34 8.24
C GLY A 205 17.93 -0.39 8.50
N LYS A 206 18.84 -0.73 9.44
CA LYS A 206 19.97 0.11 9.83
C LYS A 206 21.23 -0.12 9.00
N LEU A 207 21.34 -1.25 8.35
CA LEU A 207 22.49 -1.64 7.53
C LEU A 207 22.05 -1.96 6.12
N ASP A 208 22.87 -1.55 5.14
CA ASP A 208 22.74 -2.00 3.77
C ASP A 208 23.19 -3.47 3.66
N SER A 209 22.41 -4.29 2.92
CA SER A 209 22.63 -5.71 2.75
C SER A 209 23.15 -6.04 1.34
N ASP A 210 23.94 -7.10 1.23
CA ASP A 210 24.20 -7.72 -0.06
C ASP A 210 22.94 -8.41 -0.54
N HIS A 211 22.58 -8.20 -1.80
CA HIS A 211 21.38 -8.73 -2.43
C HIS A 211 21.75 -9.74 -3.51
N PHE A 212 21.34 -11.00 -3.30
CA PHE A 212 21.57 -12.10 -4.24
C PHE A 212 20.24 -12.53 -4.85
N VAL A 213 20.17 -12.55 -6.16
CA VAL A 213 19.06 -13.12 -6.93
C VAL A 213 19.54 -14.45 -7.50
N VAL A 214 19.01 -15.56 -7.04
CA VAL A 214 19.42 -16.91 -7.43
C VAL A 214 18.31 -17.52 -8.28
N ASN A 215 18.68 -18.07 -9.45
CA ASN A 215 17.76 -18.84 -10.26
C ASN A 215 17.53 -20.21 -9.62
N ARG A 216 16.27 -20.53 -9.31
CA ARG A 216 15.87 -21.73 -8.58
C ARG A 216 16.16 -23.03 -9.33
N SER A 217 16.11 -23.00 -10.68
CA SER A 217 16.26 -24.16 -11.53
C SER A 217 17.73 -24.44 -11.86
N THR A 218 18.54 -23.40 -12.09
CA THR A 218 19.93 -23.54 -12.51
C THR A 218 20.95 -23.35 -11.39
N GLY A 219 20.57 -22.66 -10.31
CA GLY A 219 21.48 -22.24 -9.24
C GLY A 219 22.42 -21.10 -9.63
N GLU A 220 22.29 -20.54 -10.82
CA GLU A 220 23.00 -19.34 -11.22
C GLU A 220 22.53 -18.12 -10.44
N TYR A 221 23.40 -17.19 -10.12
CA TYR A 221 23.03 -16.03 -9.34
C TYR A 221 23.65 -14.73 -9.83
N ASN A 222 22.95 -13.64 -9.55
CA ASN A 222 23.46 -12.28 -9.66
C ASN A 222 23.59 -11.69 -8.25
N VAL A 223 24.63 -10.91 -7.99
CA VAL A 223 24.84 -10.25 -6.71
C VAL A 223 25.01 -8.76 -6.88
N THR A 224 24.31 -8.00 -6.03
CA THR A 224 24.55 -6.58 -5.81
C THR A 224 25.20 -6.44 -4.44
N VAL A 225 26.51 -6.22 -4.41
CA VAL A 225 27.26 -6.06 -3.17
C VAL A 225 27.07 -4.64 -2.64
N ALA A 226 26.56 -4.51 -1.43
CA ALA A 226 26.38 -3.23 -0.76
C ALA A 226 27.73 -2.68 -0.22
N ASN A 227 27.78 -1.37 -0.02
CA ASN A 227 28.89 -0.76 0.74
C ASN A 227 28.57 -0.79 2.24
N LYS A 228 28.82 -1.92 2.88
CA LYS A 228 28.52 -2.21 4.28
C LYS A 228 29.52 -1.53 5.23
N VAL A 229 29.27 -0.25 5.54
CA VAL A 229 30.18 0.55 6.38
C VAL A 229 30.29 0.05 7.82
N ALA A 230 29.36 -0.80 8.27
CA ALA A 230 29.31 -1.29 9.64
C ALA A 230 28.74 -2.71 9.74
N ALA A 231 29.02 -3.38 10.87
CA ALA A 231 28.41 -4.64 11.26
C ALA A 231 27.86 -4.54 12.69
N ILE A 232 26.82 -5.31 12.98
CA ILE A 232 26.32 -5.49 14.36
C ILE A 232 26.97 -6.75 14.93
N VAL A 233 27.62 -6.61 16.07
CA VAL A 233 28.31 -7.71 16.73
C VAL A 233 27.91 -7.80 18.21
N PRO A 234 28.13 -8.97 18.86
CA PRO A 234 27.90 -9.13 20.29
C PRO A 234 28.77 -8.17 21.12
N HIS A 235 28.18 -7.58 22.17
CA HIS A 235 28.96 -6.86 23.19
C HIS A 235 29.41 -7.84 24.26
N PRO A 236 30.68 -7.77 24.74
CA PRO A 236 31.22 -8.72 25.75
C PRO A 236 30.42 -8.81 27.04
N GLU A 237 29.83 -7.69 27.47
CA GLU A 237 29.01 -7.60 28.69
C GLU A 237 27.52 -7.89 28.47
N GLY A 238 27.12 -8.27 27.24
CA GLY A 238 25.74 -8.53 26.82
C GLY A 238 25.15 -7.44 25.97
N GLY A 239 24.15 -7.81 25.16
CA GLY A 239 23.57 -6.94 24.12
C GLY A 239 24.42 -6.93 22.83
N ILE A 240 24.11 -5.99 21.97
CA ILE A 240 24.75 -5.82 20.65
C ILE A 240 25.29 -4.39 20.51
N HIS A 241 26.33 -4.21 19.71
CA HIS A 241 26.84 -2.89 19.34
C HIS A 241 27.30 -2.88 17.88
N GLN A 242 27.40 -1.69 17.33
CA GLN A 242 27.84 -1.47 15.95
C GLN A 242 29.36 -1.27 15.93
N VAL A 243 30.02 -1.95 15.00
CA VAL A 243 31.45 -1.77 14.71
C VAL A 243 31.61 -1.28 13.27
N THR A 244 32.58 -0.39 13.04
CA THR A 244 32.91 0.07 11.70
C THR A 244 33.77 -1.00 11.00
N LEU A 245 33.43 -1.31 9.74
CA LEU A 245 34.23 -2.20 8.89
C LEU A 245 35.31 -1.40 8.15
N ASP A 246 36.43 -2.06 7.85
CA ASP A 246 37.43 -1.48 6.95
C ASP A 246 36.89 -1.46 5.49
N ASP A 247 37.51 -0.62 4.64
CA ASP A 247 37.06 -0.38 3.26
C ASP A 247 37.05 -1.64 2.37
N VAL A 248 37.88 -2.64 2.69
CA VAL A 248 37.94 -3.91 1.95
C VAL A 248 36.73 -4.75 2.32
N ARG A 249 36.54 -5.00 3.62
CA ARG A 249 35.42 -5.82 4.11
C ARG A 249 34.07 -5.18 3.88
N ALA A 250 34.01 -3.86 3.86
CA ALA A 250 32.78 -3.12 3.56
C ALA A 250 32.24 -3.42 2.14
N ARG A 251 33.13 -3.69 1.19
CA ARG A 251 32.79 -3.95 -0.23
C ARG A 251 32.92 -5.41 -0.66
N GLU A 252 33.30 -6.29 0.24
CA GLU A 252 33.38 -7.73 0.01
C GLU A 252 31.98 -8.35 0.23
N ALA A 253 31.61 -9.33 -0.62
CA ALA A 253 30.37 -10.08 -0.44
C ALA A 253 30.41 -10.83 0.91
N SER A 254 29.34 -10.73 1.68
CA SER A 254 29.24 -11.34 3.02
C SER A 254 28.95 -12.84 2.98
N LEU A 255 28.79 -13.43 1.80
CA LEU A 255 28.64 -14.86 1.55
C LEU A 255 29.60 -15.34 0.47
N THR A 256 30.13 -16.54 0.66
CA THR A 256 30.76 -17.32 -0.40
C THR A 256 29.70 -18.00 -1.28
N SER A 257 30.08 -18.42 -2.50
CA SER A 257 29.18 -19.14 -3.41
C SER A 257 28.64 -20.45 -2.81
N ASP A 258 29.45 -21.14 -1.99
CA ASP A 258 29.04 -22.41 -1.35
C ASP A 258 28.04 -22.15 -0.24
N GLN A 259 28.24 -21.11 0.58
CA GLN A 259 27.27 -20.69 1.60
C GLN A 259 25.95 -20.23 0.97
N LEU A 260 26.01 -19.44 -0.11
CA LEU A 260 24.81 -19.02 -0.83
C LEU A 260 24.01 -20.23 -1.34
N ARG A 261 24.70 -21.23 -1.92
CA ARG A 261 24.06 -22.46 -2.40
C ARG A 261 23.40 -23.22 -1.25
N GLU A 262 24.10 -23.40 -0.12
CA GLU A 262 23.57 -24.08 1.06
C GLU A 262 22.29 -23.39 1.59
N ILE A 263 22.27 -22.07 1.62
CA ILE A 263 21.10 -21.27 2.02
C ILE A 263 19.95 -21.45 1.02
N ALA A 264 20.25 -21.37 -0.29
CA ALA A 264 19.27 -21.54 -1.34
C ALA A 264 18.64 -22.95 -1.30
N ASP A 265 19.45 -23.98 -1.17
CA ASP A 265 18.99 -25.38 -1.05
C ASP A 265 18.12 -25.57 0.20
N LEU A 266 18.49 -24.94 1.33
CA LEU A 266 17.71 -25.01 2.56
C LEU A 266 16.34 -24.37 2.39
N VAL A 267 16.24 -23.16 1.88
CA VAL A 267 14.94 -22.45 1.76
C VAL A 267 14.03 -23.12 0.73
N LEU A 268 14.57 -23.67 -0.35
CA LEU A 268 13.80 -24.47 -1.33
C LEU A 268 13.29 -25.78 -0.74
N ARG A 269 14.13 -26.49 0.05
CA ARG A 269 13.70 -27.68 0.78
C ARG A 269 12.57 -27.35 1.75
N LEU A 270 12.65 -26.25 2.47
CA LEU A 270 11.60 -25.82 3.39
C LEU A 270 10.28 -25.51 2.64
N GLU A 271 10.34 -24.83 1.50
CA GLU A 271 9.15 -24.62 0.67
C GLU A 271 8.50 -25.94 0.25
N ASN A 272 9.30 -26.91 -0.20
CA ASN A 272 8.81 -28.21 -0.63
C ASN A 272 8.18 -29.03 0.52
N GLU A 273 8.81 -29.03 1.70
CA GLU A 273 8.33 -29.78 2.86
C GLU A 273 7.11 -29.14 3.51
N LEU A 274 7.01 -27.82 3.49
CA LEU A 274 5.90 -27.05 4.09
C LEU A 274 4.79 -26.75 3.10
N GLY A 275 5.01 -26.95 1.79
CA GLY A 275 4.03 -26.78 0.74
C GLY A 275 3.66 -25.35 0.39
N VAL A 276 4.37 -24.36 0.93
CA VAL A 276 4.17 -22.93 0.68
C VAL A 276 5.51 -22.19 0.66
N PRO A 277 5.63 -21.09 -0.12
CA PRO A 277 6.84 -20.28 -0.14
C PRO A 277 7.26 -19.77 1.24
N GLN A 278 8.57 -19.80 1.53
CA GLN A 278 9.13 -19.53 2.85
C GLN A 278 10.03 -18.29 2.88
N ASP A 279 9.94 -17.55 3.98
CA ASP A 279 10.85 -16.52 4.45
C ASP A 279 11.65 -17.11 5.61
N LEU A 280 12.98 -17.29 5.43
CA LEU A 280 13.90 -17.93 6.36
C LEU A 280 14.87 -16.90 6.91
N GLU A 281 14.91 -16.72 8.23
CA GLU A 281 16.02 -16.06 8.94
C GLU A 281 17.12 -17.08 9.19
N TRP A 282 18.35 -16.75 8.84
CA TRP A 282 19.50 -17.64 8.95
C TRP A 282 20.75 -16.91 9.49
N ALA A 283 21.70 -17.71 9.99
CA ALA A 283 23.03 -17.24 10.40
C ALA A 283 24.09 -18.29 10.10
N THR A 284 25.32 -17.87 9.80
CA THR A 284 26.49 -18.75 9.67
C THR A 284 27.46 -18.50 10.81
N ALA A 285 27.99 -19.57 11.39
CA ALA A 285 29.06 -19.52 12.39
C ALA A 285 29.84 -20.82 12.37
N ASP A 286 31.17 -20.75 12.50
CA ASP A 286 32.07 -21.90 12.52
C ASP A 286 31.86 -22.86 11.33
N GLY A 287 31.59 -22.28 10.14
CA GLY A 287 31.34 -23.04 8.91
C GLY A 287 30.00 -23.81 8.89
N ARG A 288 29.05 -23.47 9.76
CA ARG A 288 27.70 -24.09 9.84
C ARG A 288 26.63 -23.08 9.57
N LEU A 289 25.60 -23.53 8.84
CA LEU A 289 24.37 -22.77 8.64
C LEU A 289 23.34 -23.10 9.73
N PHE A 290 22.76 -22.09 10.34
CA PHE A 290 21.70 -22.18 11.33
C PHE A 290 20.42 -21.56 10.80
N ALA A 291 19.29 -22.26 10.93
CA ALA A 291 17.96 -21.73 10.73
C ALA A 291 17.46 -21.12 12.05
N LEU A 292 17.15 -19.82 12.03
CA LEU A 292 16.75 -19.06 13.22
C LEU A 292 15.25 -18.91 13.35
N GLN A 293 14.54 -18.76 12.21
CA GLN A 293 13.08 -18.68 12.09
C GLN A 293 12.67 -18.93 10.66
N THR A 294 11.50 -19.53 10.45
CA THR A 294 10.85 -19.56 9.13
C THR A 294 9.38 -19.17 9.24
N ARG A 295 8.84 -18.60 8.17
CA ARG A 295 7.41 -18.27 8.06
C ARG A 295 6.96 -18.31 6.60
N PRO A 296 5.66 -18.54 6.33
CA PRO A 296 5.11 -18.41 4.99
C PRO A 296 5.25 -16.98 4.44
N ILE A 297 5.55 -16.85 3.16
CA ILE A 297 5.47 -15.57 2.45
C ILE A 297 3.99 -15.31 2.13
N THR A 298 3.35 -14.41 2.86
CA THR A 298 1.91 -14.11 2.72
C THR A 298 1.60 -13.04 1.67
N THR A 299 2.62 -12.37 1.15
CA THR A 299 2.49 -11.28 0.15
C THR A 299 2.42 -11.77 -1.28
N LEU A 300 2.74 -13.04 -1.54
CA LEU A 300 2.65 -13.64 -2.87
C LEU A 300 1.19 -13.92 -3.22
N PRO A 301 0.76 -13.63 -4.46
CA PRO A 301 -0.53 -14.10 -4.93
C PRO A 301 -0.55 -15.63 -4.93
N PRO A 302 -1.70 -16.28 -4.68
CA PRO A 302 -1.82 -17.71 -4.80
C PRO A 302 -1.42 -18.14 -6.22
N ASP A 303 -0.70 -19.26 -6.33
CA ASP A 303 -0.33 -19.81 -7.63
C ASP A 303 -1.61 -20.02 -8.46
N ALA A 304 -1.64 -19.44 -9.65
CA ALA A 304 -2.69 -19.73 -10.60
C ALA A 304 -2.46 -21.17 -11.10
N VAL A 305 -3.28 -22.10 -10.61
CA VAL A 305 -3.26 -23.49 -11.11
C VAL A 305 -4.08 -23.49 -12.40
N PHE A 306 -3.40 -23.46 -13.54
CA PHE A 306 -4.03 -23.71 -14.83
C PHE A 306 -3.92 -25.21 -15.13
N ASP A 307 -5.00 -25.94 -14.82
CA ASP A 307 -5.14 -27.36 -15.19
C ASP A 307 -5.75 -27.45 -16.60
N GLY A 308 -4.94 -27.26 -17.65
CA GLY A 308 -5.42 -27.45 -19.01
C GLY A 308 -4.68 -26.63 -20.08
N ASP A 309 -5.00 -26.89 -21.34
CA ASP A 309 -4.51 -26.14 -22.49
C ASP A 309 -5.14 -24.73 -22.48
N ILE A 310 -4.34 -23.71 -22.18
CA ILE A 310 -4.76 -22.31 -22.12
C ILE A 310 -5.08 -21.79 -23.53
N ALA A 311 -4.45 -22.34 -24.56
CA ALA A 311 -4.67 -21.98 -25.94
C ALA A 311 -6.07 -22.43 -26.40
N GLY A 312 -7.00 -21.49 -26.62
CA GLY A 312 -8.38 -21.75 -27.06
C GLY A 312 -9.42 -21.83 -25.95
N SER A 313 -9.07 -21.57 -24.69
CA SER A 313 -10.03 -21.47 -23.60
C SER A 313 -10.73 -20.08 -23.59
N GLU A 314 -11.97 -20.02 -23.06
CA GLU A 314 -12.65 -18.75 -22.70
C GLU A 314 -12.06 -18.15 -21.42
N ALA A 315 -10.74 -18.26 -21.23
CA ALA A 315 -10.05 -17.78 -20.05
C ALA A 315 -10.19 -16.25 -19.91
N VAL A 316 -10.39 -15.78 -18.70
CA VAL A 316 -10.42 -14.35 -18.35
C VAL A 316 -9.34 -14.09 -17.31
N ILE A 317 -8.50 -13.10 -17.60
CA ILE A 317 -7.44 -12.70 -16.67
C ILE A 317 -7.88 -11.43 -15.95
N TRP A 318 -7.89 -11.49 -14.61
CA TRP A 318 -8.28 -10.39 -13.77
C TRP A 318 -7.08 -9.81 -13.02
N ASP A 319 -6.89 -8.49 -13.10
CA ASP A 319 -5.84 -7.75 -12.42
C ASP A 319 -6.41 -6.57 -11.63
N ASN A 320 -5.94 -6.35 -10.40
CA ASN A 320 -6.33 -5.21 -9.59
C ASN A 320 -5.15 -4.34 -9.12
N SER A 321 -3.94 -4.60 -9.58
CA SER A 321 -2.71 -3.94 -9.13
C SER A 321 -2.77 -2.41 -9.18
N ASN A 322 -3.43 -1.86 -10.19
CA ASN A 322 -3.60 -0.41 -10.37
C ASN A 322 -4.95 0.09 -9.84
N ILE A 323 -6.05 -0.63 -10.15
CA ILE A 323 -7.40 -0.16 -9.81
C ILE A 323 -7.68 -0.15 -8.31
N VAL A 324 -6.93 -0.95 -7.52
CA VAL A 324 -7.01 -0.97 -6.05
C VAL A 324 -6.67 0.37 -5.42
N GLU A 325 -5.87 1.21 -6.07
CA GLU A 325 -5.60 2.58 -5.60
C GLU A 325 -6.85 3.48 -5.63
N SER A 326 -7.77 3.20 -6.56
CA SER A 326 -9.01 3.97 -6.72
C SER A 326 -10.19 3.36 -5.95
N TYR A 327 -10.20 2.04 -5.79
CA TYR A 327 -11.27 1.27 -5.15
C TYR A 327 -10.64 0.24 -4.20
N SER A 328 -10.14 0.70 -3.06
CA SER A 328 -9.48 -0.16 -2.07
C SER A 328 -10.46 -1.08 -1.35
N GLY A 329 -10.03 -2.29 -0.95
CA GLY A 329 -10.83 -3.21 -0.17
C GLY A 329 -12.14 -3.65 -0.85
N VAL A 330 -13.18 -3.88 -0.05
CA VAL A 330 -14.51 -4.30 -0.53
C VAL A 330 -15.29 -3.10 -1.07
N THR A 331 -15.93 -3.29 -2.22
CA THR A 331 -16.74 -2.29 -2.93
C THR A 331 -18.16 -2.80 -3.06
N THR A 332 -19.15 -1.95 -2.83
CA THR A 332 -20.56 -2.30 -2.90
C THR A 332 -21.08 -2.48 -4.34
N PRO A 333 -22.18 -3.23 -4.55
CA PRO A 333 -22.81 -3.40 -5.86
C PRO A 333 -23.19 -2.07 -6.53
N LEU A 334 -23.66 -1.08 -5.76
CA LEU A 334 -24.02 0.23 -6.31
C LEU A 334 -22.80 0.94 -6.91
N THR A 335 -21.71 1.02 -6.14
CA THR A 335 -20.47 1.60 -6.65
C THR A 335 -19.98 0.86 -7.88
N PHE A 336 -19.93 -0.48 -7.85
CA PHE A 336 -19.48 -1.26 -8.99
C PHE A 336 -20.33 -1.02 -10.26
N SER A 337 -21.66 -1.07 -10.14
CA SER A 337 -22.55 -0.88 -11.30
C SER A 337 -22.41 0.53 -11.90
N HIS A 338 -22.26 1.57 -11.06
CA HIS A 338 -21.98 2.94 -11.53
C HIS A 338 -20.62 3.02 -12.23
N VAL A 339 -19.57 2.50 -11.61
CA VAL A 339 -18.19 2.51 -12.14
C VAL A 339 -18.11 1.75 -13.47
N ASN A 340 -18.72 0.57 -13.55
CA ASN A 340 -18.73 -0.23 -14.77
C ASN A 340 -19.41 0.50 -15.94
N ARG A 341 -20.53 1.22 -15.70
CA ARG A 341 -21.15 2.12 -16.68
C ARG A 341 -20.22 3.24 -17.10
N ALA A 342 -19.52 3.87 -16.14
CA ALA A 342 -18.58 4.96 -16.43
C ALA A 342 -17.42 4.49 -17.31
N TYR A 343 -16.81 3.36 -16.97
CA TYR A 343 -15.69 2.80 -17.73
C TYR A 343 -16.12 2.39 -19.16
N ARG A 344 -17.28 1.72 -19.30
CA ARG A 344 -17.85 1.40 -20.61
C ARG A 344 -17.97 2.66 -21.49
N GLU A 345 -18.56 3.71 -20.97
CA GLU A 345 -18.81 4.95 -21.72
C GLU A 345 -17.51 5.66 -22.09
N VAL A 346 -16.53 5.71 -21.17
CA VAL A 346 -15.21 6.32 -21.38
C VAL A 346 -14.46 5.62 -22.52
N TYR A 347 -14.41 4.29 -22.53
CA TYR A 347 -13.69 3.54 -23.58
C TYR A 347 -14.41 3.58 -24.93
N PHE A 348 -15.75 3.54 -24.92
CA PHE A 348 -16.54 3.76 -26.12
C PHE A 348 -16.22 5.12 -26.77
N GLN A 349 -16.18 6.18 -25.97
CA GLN A 349 -15.81 7.53 -26.44
C GLN A 349 -14.37 7.58 -26.95
N THR A 350 -13.44 6.87 -26.30
CA THR A 350 -12.04 6.80 -26.71
C THR A 350 -11.90 6.22 -28.12
N CYS A 351 -12.59 5.14 -28.42
CA CYS A 351 -12.59 4.53 -29.74
C CYS A 351 -13.14 5.49 -30.80
N GLY A 352 -14.27 6.15 -30.54
CA GLY A 352 -14.85 7.14 -31.44
C GLY A 352 -13.96 8.36 -31.68
N LEU A 353 -13.30 8.86 -30.61
CA LEU A 353 -12.34 9.98 -30.66
C LEU A 353 -11.16 9.66 -31.58
N LEU A 354 -10.60 8.45 -31.47
CA LEU A 354 -9.46 8.01 -32.28
C LEU A 354 -9.84 7.53 -33.67
N GLY A 355 -11.13 7.49 -33.98
CA GLY A 355 -11.68 7.21 -35.33
C GLY A 355 -11.78 5.73 -35.67
N VAL A 356 -11.93 4.87 -34.65
CA VAL A 356 -12.33 3.46 -34.84
C VAL A 356 -13.71 3.46 -35.54
N PRO A 357 -13.96 2.63 -36.59
CA PRO A 357 -15.25 2.56 -37.26
C PRO A 357 -16.38 2.15 -36.32
N GLU A 358 -17.57 2.75 -36.50
CA GLU A 358 -18.74 2.45 -35.66
C GLU A 358 -19.12 0.96 -35.72
N GLY A 359 -19.00 0.31 -36.89
CA GLY A 359 -19.22 -1.15 -36.99
C GLY A 359 -18.29 -1.99 -36.11
N VAL A 360 -16.99 -1.63 -36.10
CA VAL A 360 -16.01 -2.30 -35.24
C VAL A 360 -16.32 -2.06 -33.75
N ILE A 361 -16.72 -0.83 -33.39
CA ILE A 361 -17.11 -0.53 -32.00
C ILE A 361 -18.35 -1.36 -31.61
N ALA A 362 -19.34 -1.47 -32.49
CA ALA A 362 -20.55 -2.26 -32.23
C ALA A 362 -20.27 -3.77 -32.10
N GLU A 363 -19.37 -4.31 -32.89
CA GLU A 363 -18.92 -5.71 -32.79
C GLU A 363 -18.25 -6.02 -31.44
N HIS A 364 -17.65 -5.02 -30.82
CA HIS A 364 -16.95 -5.14 -29.53
C HIS A 364 -17.77 -4.67 -28.32
N GLU A 365 -19.10 -4.51 -28.45
CA GLU A 365 -19.97 -4.05 -27.34
C GLU A 365 -19.83 -4.93 -26.09
N GLY A 366 -19.73 -6.27 -26.26
CA GLY A 366 -19.51 -7.21 -25.16
C GLY A 366 -18.21 -6.96 -24.39
N MET A 367 -17.13 -6.57 -25.09
CA MET A 367 -15.86 -6.20 -24.48
C MET A 367 -16.05 -4.96 -23.58
N PHE A 368 -16.69 -3.89 -24.08
CA PHE A 368 -16.89 -2.66 -23.30
C PHE A 368 -17.73 -2.86 -22.05
N ARG A 369 -18.67 -3.78 -22.05
CA ARG A 369 -19.48 -4.14 -20.87
C ARG A 369 -18.71 -4.91 -19.81
N ASN A 370 -17.66 -5.60 -20.22
CA ASN A 370 -16.88 -6.50 -19.37
C ASN A 370 -15.42 -6.04 -19.19
N MET A 371 -15.19 -4.72 -19.18
CA MET A 371 -13.86 -4.15 -18.90
C MET A 371 -13.46 -4.31 -17.43
N LEU A 372 -14.45 -4.35 -16.55
CA LEU A 372 -14.29 -4.56 -15.11
C LEU A 372 -15.07 -5.77 -14.65
N GLY A 373 -14.60 -6.38 -13.55
CA GLY A 373 -15.28 -7.45 -12.83
C GLY A 373 -15.32 -7.20 -11.33
N LEU A 374 -16.39 -7.63 -10.67
CA LEU A 374 -16.51 -7.63 -9.21
C LEU A 374 -16.32 -9.06 -8.70
N ILE A 375 -15.13 -9.33 -8.12
CA ILE A 375 -14.75 -10.67 -7.65
C ILE A 375 -14.59 -10.62 -6.14
N ARG A 376 -15.41 -11.37 -5.41
CA ARG A 376 -15.44 -11.38 -3.94
C ARG A 376 -15.52 -9.95 -3.36
N GLY A 377 -16.33 -9.09 -3.98
CA GLY A 377 -16.52 -7.70 -3.57
C GLY A 377 -15.37 -6.74 -3.92
N ARG A 378 -14.40 -7.14 -4.73
CA ARG A 378 -13.28 -6.27 -5.16
C ARG A 378 -13.31 -6.07 -6.66
N ILE A 379 -12.96 -4.86 -7.10
CA ILE A 379 -12.94 -4.50 -8.52
C ILE A 379 -11.62 -4.93 -9.16
N TYR A 380 -11.73 -5.55 -10.33
CA TYR A 380 -10.62 -5.99 -11.17
C TYR A 380 -10.78 -5.50 -12.61
N TYR A 381 -9.66 -5.27 -13.29
CA TYR A 381 -9.62 -5.12 -14.74
C TYR A 381 -9.65 -6.48 -15.43
N ASN A 382 -10.41 -6.60 -16.52
CA ASN A 382 -10.30 -7.70 -17.46
C ASN A 382 -9.13 -7.41 -18.42
N LEU A 383 -7.96 -8.01 -18.17
CA LEU A 383 -6.75 -7.71 -18.95
C LEU A 383 -6.91 -8.05 -20.43
N LEU A 384 -7.53 -9.18 -20.78
CA LEU A 384 -7.73 -9.55 -22.20
C LEU A 384 -8.58 -8.52 -22.94
N ASN A 385 -9.62 -7.99 -22.30
CA ASN A 385 -10.43 -6.92 -22.88
C ASN A 385 -9.66 -5.60 -22.99
N TRP A 386 -8.72 -5.33 -22.11
CA TRP A 386 -7.81 -4.21 -22.23
C TRP A 386 -6.89 -4.37 -23.45
N TYR A 387 -6.32 -5.56 -23.68
CA TYR A 387 -5.51 -5.82 -24.88
C TYR A 387 -6.34 -5.74 -26.15
N ARG A 388 -7.59 -6.25 -26.16
CA ARG A 388 -8.55 -6.08 -27.27
C ARG A 388 -8.80 -4.60 -27.55
N LEU A 389 -9.04 -3.79 -26.52
CA LEU A 389 -9.22 -2.36 -26.67
C LEU A 389 -8.00 -1.69 -27.33
N LEU A 390 -6.80 -1.99 -26.88
CA LEU A 390 -5.56 -1.42 -27.45
C LEU A 390 -5.30 -1.90 -28.87
N SER A 391 -5.64 -3.14 -29.20
CA SER A 391 -5.48 -3.69 -30.54
C SER A 391 -6.35 -2.99 -31.58
N LEU A 392 -7.42 -2.29 -31.15
CA LEU A 392 -8.22 -1.44 -32.03
C LEU A 392 -7.46 -0.20 -32.53
N PHE A 393 -6.28 0.11 -31.97
CA PHE A 393 -5.48 1.28 -32.32
C PHE A 393 -4.22 0.88 -33.10
N PRO A 394 -3.99 1.40 -34.30
CA PRO A 394 -2.93 0.95 -35.21
C PRO A 394 -1.49 1.07 -34.67
N LEU A 395 -1.25 1.90 -33.66
CA LEU A 395 0.07 2.17 -33.08
C LEU A 395 0.30 1.47 -31.74
N LEU A 396 -0.74 1.16 -31.02
CA LEU A 396 -0.67 0.67 -29.64
C LEU A 396 -0.76 -0.85 -29.54
N GLY A 397 -1.46 -1.48 -30.50
CA GLY A 397 -1.81 -2.89 -30.46
C GLY A 397 -0.64 -3.90 -30.57
N LYS A 398 0.59 -3.45 -30.87
CA LYS A 398 1.76 -4.33 -30.99
C LYS A 398 2.81 -4.13 -29.90
N SER A 399 2.57 -3.28 -28.93
CA SER A 399 3.54 -2.93 -27.88
C SER A 399 3.03 -3.32 -26.51
N GLY A 400 3.25 -4.58 -26.11
CA GLY A 400 2.97 -5.07 -24.75
C GLY A 400 3.61 -4.16 -23.68
N SER A 401 4.83 -3.67 -23.94
CA SER A 401 5.55 -2.76 -23.04
C SER A 401 4.85 -1.42 -22.77
N PHE A 402 4.04 -0.92 -23.70
CA PHE A 402 3.25 0.29 -23.49
C PHE A 402 2.11 0.06 -22.48
N MET A 403 1.49 -1.11 -22.53
CA MET A 403 0.44 -1.52 -21.62
C MET A 403 0.97 -1.70 -20.20
N GLU A 404 2.08 -2.41 -20.06
CA GLU A 404 2.77 -2.63 -18.79
C GLU A 404 3.14 -1.29 -18.12
N THR A 405 3.67 -0.35 -18.90
CA THR A 405 3.97 1.00 -18.41
C THR A 405 2.71 1.77 -17.99
N MET A 406 1.62 1.64 -18.74
CA MET A 406 0.35 2.34 -18.49
C MET A 406 -0.36 1.80 -17.24
N MET A 407 -0.28 0.49 -17.01
CA MET A 407 -0.86 -0.19 -15.84
C MET A 407 0.04 -0.10 -14.60
N GLY A 408 1.25 0.45 -14.72
CA GLY A 408 2.21 0.49 -13.62
C GLY A 408 2.74 -0.90 -13.24
N VAL A 409 2.59 -1.88 -14.12
CA VAL A 409 3.11 -3.24 -13.94
C VAL A 409 4.63 -3.16 -14.01
N LYS A 410 5.29 -3.47 -12.90
CA LYS A 410 6.76 -3.43 -12.79
C LYS A 410 7.44 -4.65 -13.41
N GLN A 411 6.69 -5.66 -13.80
CA GLN A 411 7.18 -6.92 -14.37
C GLN A 411 6.40 -7.30 -15.62
N SER A 412 7.10 -7.85 -16.61
CA SER A 412 6.47 -8.43 -17.79
C SER A 412 5.52 -9.56 -17.37
N LEU A 413 4.37 -9.65 -18.04
CA LEU A 413 3.43 -10.75 -17.84
C LEU A 413 4.13 -12.10 -17.99
N GLU A 414 3.72 -13.05 -17.15
CA GLU A 414 4.28 -14.40 -17.15
C GLU A 414 4.31 -14.97 -18.58
N THR A 415 5.42 -15.58 -18.95
CA THR A 415 5.65 -16.17 -20.28
C THR A 415 4.54 -17.15 -20.69
N ASP A 416 3.93 -17.79 -19.70
CA ASP A 416 2.84 -18.77 -19.90
C ASP A 416 1.51 -18.12 -20.34
N LEU A 417 1.29 -16.83 -20.07
CA LEU A 417 0.10 -16.09 -20.47
C LEU A 417 0.25 -15.41 -21.85
N GLN A 418 1.48 -15.32 -22.37
CA GLN A 418 1.76 -14.65 -23.64
C GLN A 418 0.92 -15.20 -24.82
N PRO A 419 0.66 -16.51 -24.95
CA PRO A 419 -0.18 -17.03 -26.03
C PRO A 419 -1.61 -16.49 -26.04
N LEU A 420 -2.20 -16.20 -24.85
CA LEU A 420 -3.54 -15.60 -24.75
C LEU A 420 -3.55 -14.15 -25.26
N PHE A 421 -2.50 -13.39 -24.95
CA PHE A 421 -2.37 -12.02 -25.41
C PHE A 421 -2.10 -11.95 -26.92
N ASP A 422 -1.24 -12.84 -27.42
CA ASP A 422 -0.94 -12.94 -28.86
C ASP A 422 -2.20 -13.28 -29.66
N ALA A 423 -3.03 -14.22 -29.18
CA ALA A 423 -4.31 -14.56 -29.82
C ALA A 423 -5.24 -13.34 -29.91
N VAL A 424 -5.33 -12.55 -28.83
CA VAL A 424 -6.14 -11.31 -28.83
C VAL A 424 -5.61 -10.26 -29.79
N VAL A 425 -4.29 -10.13 -29.93
CA VAL A 425 -3.66 -9.19 -30.85
C VAL A 425 -3.83 -9.64 -32.30
N ASP A 426 -3.83 -10.95 -32.56
CA ASP A 426 -4.03 -11.49 -33.91
C ASP A 426 -5.48 -11.32 -34.41
N GLU A 427 -6.46 -11.22 -33.52
CA GLU A 427 -7.86 -10.86 -33.82
C GLU A 427 -8.05 -9.38 -34.18
N ALA A 428 -6.99 -8.55 -34.09
CA ALA A 428 -7.10 -7.11 -34.29
C ALA A 428 -7.55 -6.74 -35.71
N PRO A 429 -8.42 -5.72 -35.86
CA PRO A 429 -8.89 -5.31 -37.16
C PRO A 429 -7.76 -4.71 -38.03
N GLU A 430 -7.67 -5.15 -39.29
CA GLU A 430 -6.74 -4.58 -40.23
C GLU A 430 -7.25 -3.28 -40.87
N TYR A 431 -6.50 -2.21 -40.66
CA TYR A 431 -6.82 -0.91 -41.26
C TYR A 431 -5.94 -0.60 -42.48
N GLY A 432 -6.56 -0.19 -43.58
CA GLY A 432 -5.83 0.31 -44.75
C GLY A 432 -5.00 1.58 -44.43
N ARG A 433 -3.94 1.84 -45.20
CA ARG A 433 -3.00 2.97 -45.01
C ARG A 433 -3.67 4.31 -44.78
N PHE A 434 -4.68 4.65 -45.60
CA PHE A 434 -5.41 5.94 -45.50
C PHE A 434 -6.16 6.06 -44.17
N LYS A 435 -6.76 4.98 -43.72
CA LYS A 435 -7.47 4.95 -42.42
C LYS A 435 -6.52 5.16 -41.27
N ARG A 436 -5.36 4.47 -41.25
CA ARG A 436 -4.31 4.66 -40.24
C ARG A 436 -3.83 6.10 -40.16
N VAL A 437 -3.54 6.72 -41.31
CA VAL A 437 -3.16 8.15 -41.39
C VAL A 437 -4.27 9.04 -40.85
N GLY A 438 -5.53 8.77 -41.19
CA GLY A 438 -6.69 9.53 -40.69
C GLY A 438 -6.82 9.45 -39.16
N MET A 439 -6.64 8.27 -38.58
CA MET A 439 -6.66 8.07 -37.11
C MET A 439 -5.51 8.84 -36.44
N MET A 440 -4.31 8.79 -37.03
CA MET A 440 -3.15 9.55 -36.55
C MET A 440 -3.38 11.06 -36.58
N MET A 441 -3.95 11.57 -37.67
CA MET A 441 -4.28 13.00 -37.80
C MET A 441 -5.34 13.43 -36.79
N ARG A 442 -6.35 12.61 -36.53
CA ARG A 442 -7.37 12.89 -35.51
C ARG A 442 -6.72 12.99 -34.13
N LEU A 443 -5.89 12.02 -33.76
CA LEU A 443 -5.15 12.06 -32.50
C LEU A 443 -4.33 13.36 -32.41
N ALA A 444 -3.56 13.72 -33.43
CA ALA A 444 -2.76 14.94 -33.45
C ALA A 444 -3.62 16.20 -33.26
N VAL A 445 -4.76 16.30 -33.91
CA VAL A 445 -5.70 17.43 -33.74
C VAL A 445 -6.21 17.52 -32.29
N HIS A 446 -6.60 16.42 -31.72
CA HIS A 446 -7.04 16.39 -30.32
C HIS A 446 -5.92 16.75 -29.34
N MET A 447 -4.68 16.31 -29.62
CA MET A 447 -3.51 16.68 -28.83
C MET A 447 -3.23 18.19 -28.85
N LEU A 448 -3.37 18.83 -30.01
CA LEU A 448 -3.20 20.28 -30.15
C LEU A 448 -4.33 21.08 -29.49
N GLY A 449 -5.59 20.62 -29.61
CA GLY A 449 -6.76 21.26 -29.04
C GLY A 449 -7.02 21.02 -27.56
N GLY A 450 -6.23 20.15 -26.91
CA GLY A 450 -6.55 19.61 -25.59
C GLY A 450 -6.74 20.65 -24.47
N ALA A 451 -5.95 21.73 -24.44
CA ALA A 451 -6.09 22.75 -23.40
C ALA A 451 -7.45 23.46 -23.44
N ARG A 452 -7.96 23.79 -24.65
CA ARG A 452 -9.29 24.38 -24.83
C ARG A 452 -10.38 23.37 -24.49
N ALA A 453 -10.20 22.11 -24.86
CA ALA A 453 -11.12 21.03 -24.51
C ALA A 453 -11.27 20.85 -23.01
N ASN A 454 -10.17 20.97 -22.25
CA ASN A 454 -10.18 20.90 -20.79
C ASN A 454 -11.02 22.04 -20.18
N GLU A 455 -10.81 23.29 -20.61
CA GLU A 455 -11.59 24.43 -20.08
C GLU A 455 -13.10 24.32 -20.40
N LEU A 456 -13.43 23.85 -21.60
CA LEU A 456 -14.83 23.59 -21.96
C LEU A 456 -15.47 22.48 -21.16
N PHE A 457 -14.70 21.45 -20.85
CA PHE A 457 -15.16 20.34 -20.02
C PHE A 457 -15.36 20.77 -18.56
N LEU A 458 -14.40 21.52 -17.98
CA LEU A 458 -14.52 22.06 -16.63
C LEU A 458 -15.74 22.97 -16.49
N ALA A 459 -15.96 23.88 -17.44
CA ALA A 459 -17.15 24.73 -17.47
C ALA A 459 -18.46 23.93 -17.60
N ARG A 460 -18.44 22.78 -18.31
CA ARG A 460 -19.59 21.88 -18.42
C ARG A 460 -19.89 21.19 -17.09
N VAL A 461 -18.86 20.62 -16.43
CA VAL A 461 -19.01 19.97 -15.11
C VAL A 461 -19.56 20.97 -14.10
N ASP A 462 -19.01 22.18 -14.08
CA ASP A 462 -19.46 23.24 -13.16
C ASP A 462 -20.92 23.59 -13.39
N ARG A 463 -21.33 23.80 -14.66
CA ARG A 463 -22.72 24.09 -15.00
C ARG A 463 -23.71 23.02 -14.55
N VAL A 464 -23.30 21.74 -14.54
CA VAL A 464 -24.18 20.62 -14.18
C VAL A 464 -24.14 20.35 -12.67
N CYS A 465 -22.94 20.29 -12.08
CA CYS A 465 -22.76 19.91 -10.69
C CYS A 465 -23.10 21.05 -9.71
N SER A 466 -22.75 22.32 -9.99
CA SER A 466 -22.99 23.40 -9.02
C SER A 466 -24.47 23.60 -8.64
N PRO A 467 -25.44 23.53 -9.55
CA PRO A 467 -26.86 23.57 -9.16
C PRO A 467 -27.27 22.36 -8.31
N MET A 468 -26.72 21.18 -8.59
CA MET A 468 -27.02 19.96 -7.82
C MET A 468 -26.44 20.04 -6.42
N GLU A 469 -25.21 20.55 -6.25
CA GLU A 469 -24.58 20.77 -4.95
C GLU A 469 -25.29 21.81 -4.09
N ALA A 470 -25.86 22.83 -4.72
CA ALA A 470 -26.65 23.85 -4.03
C ALA A 470 -28.06 23.37 -3.61
N ALA A 471 -28.52 22.25 -4.20
CA ALA A 471 -29.82 21.67 -3.89
C ALA A 471 -29.73 20.64 -2.76
N ASP A 472 -30.79 20.51 -1.95
CA ASP A 472 -30.91 19.40 -1.02
C ASP A 472 -31.32 18.12 -1.76
N LEU A 473 -30.34 17.45 -2.37
CA LEU A 473 -30.55 16.26 -3.19
C LEU A 473 -31.20 15.12 -2.41
N THR A 474 -31.06 15.12 -1.08
CA THR A 474 -31.52 14.03 -0.24
C THR A 474 -33.02 14.09 0.06
N ASN A 475 -33.66 15.26 -0.11
CA ASN A 475 -35.08 15.48 0.14
C ASN A 475 -35.93 15.54 -1.14
N LEU A 476 -35.33 15.26 -2.32
CA LEU A 476 -36.06 15.17 -3.58
C LEU A 476 -36.85 13.86 -3.69
N SER A 477 -37.87 13.83 -4.54
CA SER A 477 -38.60 12.58 -4.83
C SER A 477 -37.71 11.57 -5.59
N LEU A 478 -37.97 10.27 -5.41
CA LEU A 478 -37.23 9.20 -6.05
C LEU A 478 -37.13 9.35 -7.59
N PRO A 479 -38.23 9.63 -8.34
CA PRO A 479 -38.12 9.83 -9.79
C PRO A 479 -37.21 11.01 -10.16
N HIS A 480 -37.26 12.11 -9.39
CA HIS A 480 -36.42 13.28 -9.66
C HIS A 480 -34.94 13.01 -9.40
N GLN A 481 -34.63 12.24 -8.35
CA GLN A 481 -33.25 11.81 -8.08
C GLN A 481 -32.67 10.95 -9.21
N VAL A 482 -33.47 10.01 -9.73
CA VAL A 482 -33.08 9.17 -10.87
C VAL A 482 -32.93 10.03 -12.15
N GLU A 483 -33.78 11.03 -12.36
CA GLU A 483 -33.66 11.99 -13.47
C GLU A 483 -32.35 12.80 -13.40
N LEU A 484 -31.99 13.32 -12.20
CA LEU A 484 -30.72 14.02 -11.99
C LEU A 484 -29.51 13.12 -12.25
N TYR A 485 -29.58 11.86 -11.83
CA TYR A 485 -28.54 10.88 -12.16
C TYR A 485 -28.39 10.68 -13.66
N HIS A 486 -29.51 10.54 -14.41
CA HIS A 486 -29.48 10.45 -15.87
C HIS A 486 -28.92 11.73 -16.50
N GLN A 487 -29.32 12.91 -16.02
CA GLN A 487 -28.78 14.18 -16.48
C GLN A 487 -27.26 14.24 -16.32
N LEU A 488 -26.74 13.83 -15.17
CA LEU A 488 -25.28 13.79 -14.92
C LEU A 488 -24.57 12.82 -15.87
N LEU A 489 -25.14 11.63 -16.11
CA LEU A 489 -24.61 10.68 -17.08
C LEU A 489 -24.57 11.29 -18.49
N ASP A 490 -25.67 11.90 -18.92
CA ASP A 490 -25.85 12.41 -20.28
C ASP A 490 -25.01 13.66 -20.54
N GLU A 491 -24.98 14.59 -19.61
CA GLU A 491 -24.28 15.86 -19.80
C GLU A 491 -22.81 15.85 -19.39
N VAL A 492 -22.39 15.01 -18.46
CA VAL A 492 -21.01 14.95 -18.00
C VAL A 492 -20.31 13.69 -18.50
N LEU A 493 -20.81 12.50 -18.15
CA LEU A 493 -20.11 11.25 -18.40
C LEU A 493 -20.01 10.93 -19.90
N LYS A 494 -21.07 11.14 -20.70
CA LYS A 494 -21.03 11.01 -22.16
C LYS A 494 -20.18 12.06 -22.87
N HIS A 495 -19.55 12.96 -22.14
CA HIS A 495 -18.65 13.99 -22.65
C HIS A 495 -17.25 13.93 -22.02
N TRP A 496 -16.82 12.78 -21.52
CA TRP A 496 -15.55 12.56 -20.77
C TRP A 496 -14.29 12.57 -21.66
N ARG A 497 -14.35 13.10 -22.87
CA ARG A 497 -13.25 13.06 -23.85
C ARG A 497 -12.03 13.88 -23.42
N ALA A 498 -12.23 15.02 -22.74
CA ALA A 498 -11.13 15.90 -22.36
C ALA A 498 -10.16 15.26 -21.34
N PRO A 499 -10.62 14.60 -20.27
CA PRO A 499 -9.74 13.84 -19.39
C PRO A 499 -8.91 12.78 -20.11
N ILE A 500 -9.51 11.99 -21.01
CA ILE A 500 -8.82 10.93 -21.76
C ILE A 500 -7.70 11.52 -22.63
N VAL A 501 -8.00 12.59 -23.38
CA VAL A 501 -7.01 13.29 -24.23
C VAL A 501 -5.89 13.86 -23.36
N ASN A 502 -6.23 14.42 -22.20
CA ASN A 502 -5.24 15.02 -21.33
C ASN A 502 -4.34 13.97 -20.67
N ASP A 503 -4.85 12.81 -20.26
CA ASP A 503 -4.04 11.71 -19.75
C ASP A 503 -3.05 11.24 -20.81
N THR A 504 -3.48 11.08 -22.06
CA THR A 504 -2.59 10.76 -23.19
C THR A 504 -1.53 11.85 -23.41
N ARG A 505 -1.90 13.13 -23.35
CA ARG A 505 -0.96 14.28 -23.45
C ARG A 505 0.07 14.26 -22.32
N CYS A 506 -0.37 14.00 -21.09
CA CYS A 506 0.48 13.92 -19.94
C CYS A 506 1.52 12.80 -20.08
N MET A 507 1.09 11.61 -20.51
CA MET A 507 1.98 10.46 -20.74
C MET A 507 3.02 10.75 -21.82
N ILE A 508 2.62 11.30 -22.96
CA ILE A 508 3.53 11.62 -24.07
C ILE A 508 4.53 12.70 -23.63
N ALA A 509 4.05 13.78 -23.00
CA ALA A 509 4.91 14.87 -22.56
C ALA A 509 5.93 14.42 -21.50
N PHE A 510 5.48 13.60 -20.54
CA PHE A 510 6.32 13.03 -19.49
C PHE A 510 7.37 12.08 -20.06
N GLY A 511 6.98 11.19 -20.98
CA GLY A 511 7.91 10.27 -21.66
C GLY A 511 8.93 11.01 -22.51
N MET A 512 8.53 12.07 -23.23
CA MET A 512 9.46 12.92 -23.96
C MET A 512 10.44 13.64 -23.04
N LEU A 513 9.96 14.22 -21.95
CA LEU A 513 10.82 14.88 -20.97
C LEU A 513 11.82 13.90 -20.38
N LYS A 514 11.37 12.69 -20.01
CA LYS A 514 12.22 11.61 -19.50
C LYS A 514 13.33 11.27 -20.50
N SER A 515 12.97 10.98 -21.74
CA SER A 515 13.93 10.63 -22.79
C SER A 515 14.94 11.75 -23.06
N LEU A 516 14.50 13.01 -23.08
CA LEU A 516 15.39 14.16 -23.25
C LEU A 516 16.33 14.34 -22.06
N THR A 517 15.86 14.11 -20.85
CA THR A 517 16.68 14.19 -19.64
C THR A 517 17.74 13.09 -19.64
N GLU A 518 17.35 11.86 -19.91
CA GLU A 518 18.24 10.70 -19.97
C GLU A 518 19.30 10.81 -21.11
N THR A 519 18.90 11.34 -22.28
CA THR A 519 19.84 11.44 -23.42
C THR A 519 20.68 12.71 -23.39
N TRP A 520 20.09 13.90 -23.22
CA TRP A 520 20.80 15.16 -23.37
C TRP A 520 21.50 15.65 -22.12
N ILE A 521 20.94 15.34 -20.94
CA ILE A 521 21.52 15.78 -19.66
C ILE A 521 22.54 14.76 -19.15
N ALA A 522 22.28 13.45 -19.28
CA ALA A 522 23.23 12.41 -18.90
C ALA A 522 24.48 12.44 -19.81
N GLU A 523 24.34 12.63 -21.14
CA GLU A 523 25.47 12.87 -22.06
C GLU A 523 26.33 14.06 -21.64
N ALA A 524 25.76 15.07 -21.01
CA ALA A 524 26.46 16.23 -20.51
C ALA A 524 27.07 16.05 -19.10
N GLY A 525 27.00 14.81 -18.50
CA GLY A 525 27.70 14.42 -17.28
C GLY A 525 26.92 14.58 -15.98
N ALA A 526 25.58 14.49 -15.98
CA ALA A 526 24.78 14.41 -14.76
C ALA A 526 24.59 12.94 -14.34
N GLU A 527 25.01 12.61 -13.13
CA GLU A 527 25.00 11.21 -12.61
C GLU A 527 23.60 10.70 -12.26
N ASP A 528 22.60 11.58 -12.05
CA ASP A 528 21.24 11.18 -11.66
C ASP A 528 20.15 11.91 -12.48
N ALA A 529 19.90 11.39 -13.68
CA ALA A 529 18.88 11.95 -14.58
C ALA A 529 17.43 11.70 -14.11
N ALA A 530 17.19 10.65 -13.31
CA ALA A 530 15.84 10.30 -12.84
C ALA A 530 15.40 11.22 -11.70
N SER A 531 16.26 11.52 -10.73
CA SER A 531 15.99 12.48 -9.67
C SER A 531 15.79 13.89 -10.23
N LEU A 532 16.61 14.30 -11.19
CA LEU A 532 16.50 15.62 -11.83
C LEU A 532 15.14 15.83 -12.52
N GLN A 533 14.56 14.80 -13.16
CA GLN A 533 13.23 14.93 -13.74
C GLN A 533 12.15 15.19 -12.68
N ASN A 534 12.22 14.50 -11.55
CA ASN A 534 11.29 14.70 -10.43
C ASN A 534 11.44 16.12 -9.83
N ASP A 535 12.67 16.59 -9.65
CA ASP A 535 12.98 17.92 -9.15
C ASP A 535 12.46 19.03 -10.08
N LEU A 536 12.62 18.85 -11.41
CA LEU A 536 12.06 19.75 -12.41
C LEU A 536 10.53 19.84 -12.38
N LEU A 537 9.85 18.76 -11.96
CA LEU A 537 8.40 18.70 -11.85
C LEU A 537 7.91 19.03 -10.43
N CYS A 538 8.80 19.16 -9.45
CA CYS A 538 8.48 19.52 -8.09
C CYS A 538 7.80 20.89 -8.04
N GLY A 539 6.66 21.01 -7.33
CA GLY A 539 5.94 22.27 -7.17
C GLY A 539 5.55 22.94 -8.50
N SER A 540 5.31 22.16 -9.56
CA SER A 540 5.00 22.69 -10.88
C SER A 540 3.54 23.14 -10.98
N GLY A 541 3.28 24.40 -10.65
CA GLY A 541 2.00 25.10 -10.81
C GLY A 541 1.10 25.01 -9.58
N ASP A 542 0.02 25.80 -9.59
CA ASP A 542 -1.12 25.66 -8.67
C ASP A 542 -1.75 24.28 -8.85
N LEU A 543 -1.21 23.28 -8.17
CA LEU A 543 -1.80 21.95 -8.18
C LEU A 543 -3.02 21.97 -7.27
N LYS A 544 -4.20 21.84 -7.85
CA LYS A 544 -5.49 21.75 -7.12
C LYS A 544 -5.45 20.64 -6.05
N SER A 545 -4.57 19.64 -6.19
CA SER A 545 -4.35 18.57 -5.21
C SER A 545 -3.59 18.99 -3.95
N THR A 546 -2.79 20.07 -3.99
CA THR A 546 -2.04 20.56 -2.81
C THR A 546 -2.79 21.65 -2.04
N GLU A 547 -3.76 22.30 -2.67
CA GLU A 547 -4.54 23.38 -2.07
C GLU A 547 -5.30 22.97 -0.79
N PRO A 548 -5.96 21.78 -0.73
CA PRO A 548 -6.61 21.32 0.50
C PRO A 548 -5.66 21.27 1.69
N MET A 549 -4.46 20.71 1.49
CA MET A 549 -3.46 20.61 2.56
C MET A 549 -2.99 22.02 2.99
N ARG A 550 -2.73 22.93 2.04
CA ARG A 550 -2.33 24.31 2.34
C ARG A 550 -3.38 25.03 3.20
N LEU A 551 -4.66 24.89 2.86
CA LEU A 551 -5.76 25.50 3.63
C LEU A 551 -5.87 24.93 5.05
N LEU A 552 -5.66 23.61 5.22
CA LEU A 552 -5.63 22.98 6.54
C LEU A 552 -4.46 23.47 7.38
N LEU A 553 -3.27 23.64 6.77
CA LEU A 553 -2.09 24.19 7.45
C LEU A 553 -2.28 25.66 7.84
N GLU A 554 -2.92 26.46 6.99
CA GLU A 554 -3.25 27.86 7.30
C GLU A 554 -4.25 27.95 8.47
N MET A 555 -5.28 27.09 8.51
CA MET A 555 -6.20 27.02 9.64
C MET A 555 -5.48 26.55 10.91
N ALA A 556 -4.58 25.59 10.81
CA ALA A 556 -3.77 25.13 11.95
C ALA A 556 -2.87 26.23 12.50
N ALA A 557 -2.20 27.01 11.64
CA ALA A 557 -1.35 28.12 12.03
C ALA A 557 -2.16 29.25 12.69
N GLU A 558 -3.35 29.56 12.17
CA GLU A 558 -4.26 30.55 12.78
C GLU A 558 -4.68 30.13 14.19
N ILE A 559 -5.05 28.86 14.37
CA ILE A 559 -5.46 28.31 15.66
C ILE A 559 -4.28 28.23 16.63
N ASP A 560 -3.08 27.85 16.17
CA ASP A 560 -1.87 27.81 17.01
C ASP A 560 -1.45 29.18 17.53
N GLY A 561 -1.81 30.25 16.82
CA GLY A 561 -1.60 31.65 17.22
C GLY A 561 -2.56 32.17 18.33
N ASP A 562 -3.67 31.47 18.61
CA ASP A 562 -4.65 31.82 19.64
C ASP A 562 -4.66 30.79 20.78
N ALA A 563 -4.15 31.18 21.94
CA ALA A 563 -3.98 30.27 23.08
C ALA A 563 -5.30 29.64 23.61
N GLU A 564 -6.43 30.37 23.53
CA GLU A 564 -7.73 29.86 23.98
C GLU A 564 -8.29 28.83 22.98
N ILE A 565 -8.25 29.16 21.70
CA ILE A 565 -8.75 28.28 20.63
C ILE A 565 -7.89 27.02 20.56
N ARG A 566 -6.55 27.20 20.60
CA ARG A 566 -5.58 26.10 20.60
C ARG A 566 -5.84 25.12 21.78
N ARG A 567 -6.01 25.64 22.98
CA ARG A 567 -6.28 24.82 24.16
C ARG A 567 -7.55 24.01 23.96
N ARG A 568 -8.65 24.63 23.55
CA ARG A 568 -9.92 23.94 23.31
C ARG A 568 -9.80 22.88 22.23
N LEU A 569 -9.13 23.20 21.10
CA LEU A 569 -8.92 22.23 20.01
C LEU A 569 -8.15 20.99 20.49
N LEU A 570 -7.18 21.15 21.41
CA LEU A 570 -6.36 20.03 21.89
C LEU A 570 -7.01 19.23 23.01
N ASP A 571 -7.85 19.88 23.83
CA ASP A 571 -8.52 19.26 24.99
C ASP A 571 -9.86 18.61 24.65
N GLU A 572 -10.57 19.10 23.63
CA GLU A 572 -11.88 18.60 23.19
C GLU A 572 -11.73 17.53 22.10
N THR A 573 -12.71 16.64 21.98
CA THR A 573 -12.81 15.76 20.81
C THR A 573 -13.15 16.56 19.55
N PRO A 574 -12.81 16.08 18.34
CA PRO A 574 -13.16 16.78 17.09
C PRO A 574 -14.66 17.07 16.97
N GLU A 575 -15.52 16.17 17.45
CA GLU A 575 -16.97 16.33 17.46
C GLU A 575 -17.43 17.43 18.40
N GLU A 576 -16.85 17.52 19.60
CA GLU A 576 -17.16 18.55 20.60
C GLU A 576 -16.72 19.92 20.11
N PHE A 577 -15.51 20.02 19.56
CA PHE A 577 -15.01 21.26 19.00
C PHE A 577 -15.86 21.74 17.80
N TRP A 578 -16.23 20.82 16.89
CA TRP A 578 -17.12 21.13 15.77
C TRP A 578 -18.48 21.63 16.26
N ARG A 579 -19.06 21.01 17.28
CA ARG A 579 -20.32 21.46 17.89
C ARG A 579 -20.18 22.86 18.50
N ALA A 580 -19.07 23.12 19.21
CA ALA A 580 -18.80 24.45 19.75
C ALA A 580 -18.71 25.53 18.67
N LEU A 581 -18.09 25.24 17.51
CA LEU A 581 -18.12 26.14 16.36
C LEU A 581 -19.53 26.41 15.86
N GLN A 582 -20.40 25.37 15.80
CA GLN A 582 -21.80 25.53 15.39
C GLN A 582 -22.58 26.39 16.41
N ASP A 583 -22.30 26.26 17.70
CA ASP A 583 -22.92 27.03 18.79
C ASP A 583 -22.39 28.47 18.90
N GLY A 584 -21.50 28.91 17.97
CA GLY A 584 -21.02 30.30 17.86
C GLY A 584 -19.69 30.58 18.51
N PHE A 585 -18.94 29.56 18.94
CA PHE A 585 -17.54 29.71 19.31
C PHE A 585 -16.70 29.97 18.05
N ALA A 586 -15.86 31.02 18.06
CA ALA A 586 -14.98 31.42 16.97
C ALA A 586 -15.66 31.44 15.56
N PRO A 587 -16.60 32.37 15.29
CA PRO A 587 -17.40 32.40 14.07
C PRO A 587 -16.57 32.50 12.78
N HIS A 588 -15.39 33.12 12.83
CA HIS A 588 -14.47 33.21 11.70
C HIS A 588 -13.92 31.85 11.30
N LEU A 589 -13.56 31.00 12.28
CA LEU A 589 -13.12 29.63 12.02
C LEU A 589 -14.27 28.78 11.49
N LYS A 590 -15.47 28.89 12.06
CA LYS A 590 -16.65 28.21 11.52
C LYS A 590 -16.77 28.45 10.02
N THR A 591 -16.73 29.71 9.60
CA THR A 591 -16.82 30.07 8.18
C THR A 591 -15.70 29.45 7.35
N ARG A 592 -14.45 29.41 7.86
CA ARG A 592 -13.34 28.77 7.17
C ARG A 592 -13.51 27.27 7.01
N PHE A 593 -13.92 26.58 8.07
CA PHE A 593 -14.20 25.13 8.00
C PHE A 593 -15.36 24.83 7.05
N GLU A 594 -16.45 25.59 7.11
CA GLU A 594 -17.60 25.42 6.22
C GLU A 594 -17.22 25.69 4.75
N SER A 595 -16.42 26.72 4.47
CA SER A 595 -15.90 27.01 3.13
C SER A 595 -15.00 25.90 2.60
N TYR A 596 -14.13 25.34 3.46
CA TYR A 596 -13.29 24.22 3.12
C TYR A 596 -14.13 22.97 2.78
N ILE A 597 -15.14 22.66 3.60
CA ILE A 597 -16.02 21.52 3.36
C ILE A 597 -16.84 21.71 2.08
N ALA A 598 -17.35 22.91 1.84
CA ALA A 598 -18.11 23.22 0.62
C ALA A 598 -17.28 23.00 -0.67
N GLU A 599 -15.98 23.32 -0.65
CA GLU A 599 -15.12 23.18 -1.83
C GLU A 599 -14.45 21.80 -1.92
N TYR A 600 -14.01 21.26 -0.78
CA TYR A 600 -13.19 20.02 -0.72
C TYR A 600 -13.87 18.86 0.00
N GLY A 601 -15.12 18.98 0.39
CA GLY A 601 -15.83 18.00 1.21
C GLY A 601 -15.91 16.60 0.60
N TYR A 602 -15.85 16.48 -0.72
CA TYR A 602 -15.82 15.20 -1.42
C TYR A 602 -14.45 14.52 -1.42
N ARG A 603 -13.37 15.23 -1.04
CA ARG A 603 -12.01 14.69 -0.96
C ARG A 603 -11.80 13.95 0.35
N CYS A 604 -11.88 12.63 0.31
CA CYS A 604 -11.67 11.75 1.47
C CYS A 604 -10.99 10.44 1.04
N VAL A 605 -10.63 9.62 1.99
CA VAL A 605 -10.16 8.24 1.69
C VAL A 605 -11.29 7.49 0.99
N ASP A 606 -10.96 6.74 -0.05
CA ASP A 606 -11.94 6.01 -0.88
C ASP A 606 -12.98 6.92 -1.56
N GLU A 607 -12.58 8.13 -1.95
CA GLU A 607 -13.46 9.19 -2.50
C GLU A 607 -14.30 8.77 -3.72
N LEU A 608 -13.90 7.72 -4.44
CA LEU A 608 -14.62 7.19 -5.60
C LEU A 608 -15.61 6.07 -5.26
N LYS A 609 -15.71 5.66 -4.00
CA LYS A 609 -16.75 4.73 -3.56
C LYS A 609 -17.98 5.48 -3.08
N LEU A 610 -19.17 5.07 -3.53
CA LEU A 610 -20.43 5.75 -3.21
C LEU A 610 -20.85 5.53 -1.77
N GLU A 611 -20.48 4.39 -1.16
CA GLU A 611 -20.73 4.07 0.25
C GLU A 611 -19.86 4.84 1.23
N THR A 612 -18.81 5.52 0.77
CA THR A 612 -17.89 6.25 1.65
C THR A 612 -18.57 7.47 2.28
N LEU A 613 -18.31 7.70 3.57
CA LEU A 613 -18.72 8.92 4.27
C LEU A 613 -17.65 10.01 4.04
N ASP A 614 -18.07 11.10 3.41
CA ASP A 614 -17.21 12.24 3.14
C ASP A 614 -17.28 13.34 4.23
N TYR A 615 -16.62 14.48 4.02
CA TYR A 615 -16.60 15.54 5.00
C TYR A 615 -17.93 16.30 5.13
N HIS A 616 -18.84 16.21 4.16
CA HIS A 616 -20.20 16.72 4.34
C HIS A 616 -20.97 15.90 5.37
N ASP A 617 -20.72 14.58 5.44
CA ASP A 617 -21.32 13.68 6.43
C ASP A 617 -20.62 13.75 7.78
N ARG A 618 -19.27 13.95 7.76
CA ARG A 618 -18.40 13.93 8.94
C ARG A 618 -17.50 15.16 9.01
N PRO A 619 -18.08 16.37 9.17
CA PRO A 619 -17.31 17.62 9.16
C PRO A 619 -16.24 17.69 10.26
N HIS A 620 -16.45 17.01 11.39
CA HIS A 620 -15.50 16.90 12.49
C HIS A 620 -14.16 16.24 12.07
N MET A 621 -14.14 15.45 10.98
CA MET A 621 -12.89 14.86 10.46
C MET A 621 -11.93 15.92 9.91
N VAL A 622 -12.43 17.05 9.42
CA VAL A 622 -11.60 18.19 9.04
C VAL A 622 -10.96 18.82 10.29
N VAL A 623 -11.74 18.92 11.39
CA VAL A 623 -11.23 19.37 12.70
C VAL A 623 -10.14 18.44 13.20
N ALA A 624 -10.33 17.10 13.10
CA ALA A 624 -9.35 16.09 13.48
C ALA A 624 -8.03 16.25 12.71
N SER A 625 -8.10 16.56 11.41
CA SER A 625 -6.92 16.83 10.58
C SER A 625 -6.15 18.07 11.06
N VAL A 626 -6.85 19.17 11.32
CA VAL A 626 -6.25 20.42 11.85
C VAL A 626 -5.68 20.20 13.25
N GLN A 627 -6.39 19.47 14.12
CA GLN A 627 -5.91 19.09 15.45
C GLN A 627 -4.60 18.29 15.39
N GLY A 628 -4.49 17.37 14.43
CA GLY A 628 -3.26 16.62 14.17
C GLY A 628 -2.08 17.55 13.82
N TYR A 629 -2.29 18.50 12.94
CA TYR A 629 -1.24 19.49 12.58
C TYR A 629 -0.81 20.37 13.75
N VAL A 630 -1.75 20.89 14.53
CA VAL A 630 -1.46 21.72 15.72
C VAL A 630 -0.70 20.90 16.78
N ARG A 631 -1.04 19.61 16.96
CA ARG A 631 -0.42 18.73 17.96
C ARG A 631 1.03 18.37 17.60
N HIS A 632 1.31 18.14 16.33
CA HIS A 632 2.61 17.64 15.87
C HIS A 632 3.55 18.74 15.35
N GLY A 633 3.10 19.99 15.26
CA GLY A 633 3.94 21.13 14.88
C GLY A 633 4.42 21.02 13.43
N VAL A 634 3.52 20.99 12.46
CA VAL A 634 3.88 20.93 11.03
C VAL A 634 4.44 22.27 10.55
N PRO A 635 5.46 22.27 9.68
CA PRO A 635 6.04 23.49 9.12
C PRO A 635 4.99 24.38 8.43
N PRO A 636 5.14 25.71 8.46
CA PRO A 636 4.28 26.62 7.73
C PRO A 636 4.18 26.27 6.25
N ALA A 637 2.99 26.45 5.67
CA ALA A 637 2.77 26.17 4.25
C ALA A 637 3.75 26.93 3.34
N GLU A 638 4.14 28.14 3.74
CA GLU A 638 5.11 28.99 3.03
C GLU A 638 6.49 28.33 2.93
N GLU A 639 7.02 27.75 4.02
CA GLU A 639 8.32 27.04 4.01
C GLU A 639 8.30 25.82 3.08
N ILE A 640 7.18 25.12 3.02
CA ILE A 640 7.03 23.98 2.12
C ILE A 640 7.06 24.44 0.65
N GLU A 641 6.39 25.53 0.33
CA GLU A 641 6.37 26.07 -1.04
C GLU A 641 7.70 26.70 -1.43
N GLU A 642 8.38 27.41 -0.51
CA GLU A 642 9.74 27.92 -0.73
C GLU A 642 10.71 26.79 -1.03
N ARG A 643 10.69 25.72 -0.24
CA ARG A 643 11.57 24.56 -0.47
C ARG A 643 11.30 23.88 -1.83
N LYS A 644 10.04 23.72 -2.23
CA LYS A 644 9.69 23.21 -3.56
C LYS A 644 10.21 24.12 -4.68
N HIS A 645 10.14 25.42 -4.47
CA HIS A 645 10.63 26.41 -5.41
C HIS A 645 12.17 26.33 -5.55
N GLU A 646 12.90 26.23 -4.43
CA GLU A 646 14.36 26.07 -4.42
C GLU A 646 14.81 24.81 -5.16
N ILE A 647 14.17 23.65 -4.88
CA ILE A 647 14.45 22.38 -5.56
C ILE A 647 14.27 22.55 -7.08
N ARG A 648 13.16 23.15 -7.50
CA ARG A 648 12.83 23.36 -8.91
C ARG A 648 13.83 24.33 -9.59
N GLU A 649 14.17 25.44 -8.96
CA GLU A 649 15.14 26.41 -9.51
C GLU A 649 16.54 25.81 -9.63
N GLY A 650 16.96 25.02 -8.63
CA GLY A 650 18.21 24.28 -8.67
C GLY A 650 18.26 23.29 -9.86
N ALA A 651 17.18 22.53 -10.04
CA ALA A 651 17.07 21.62 -11.17
C ALA A 651 17.07 22.34 -12.54
N GLU A 652 16.35 23.47 -12.66
CA GLU A 652 16.36 24.28 -13.88
C GLU A 652 17.73 24.93 -14.14
N ALA A 653 18.48 25.30 -13.11
CA ALA A 653 19.82 25.83 -13.24
C ALA A 653 20.77 24.79 -13.85
N ILE A 654 20.71 23.53 -13.41
CA ILE A 654 21.47 22.42 -14.00
C ILE A 654 21.17 22.28 -15.49
N VAL A 655 19.88 22.30 -15.89
CA VAL A 655 19.51 22.25 -17.32
C VAL A 655 20.03 23.44 -18.10
N ARG A 656 19.97 24.66 -17.54
CA ARG A 656 20.47 25.88 -18.19
C ARG A 656 22.00 25.85 -18.40
N GLU A 657 22.72 25.25 -17.46
CA GLU A 657 24.18 25.10 -17.54
C GLU A 657 24.57 24.05 -18.61
N ARG A 658 23.88 22.93 -18.64
CA ARG A 658 24.20 21.77 -19.51
C ARG A 658 23.72 21.94 -20.94
N LEU A 659 22.59 22.59 -21.18
CA LEU A 659 22.02 22.77 -22.51
C LEU A 659 22.18 24.20 -23.03
N ARG A 660 22.47 24.35 -24.36
CA ARG A 660 22.63 25.66 -25.03
C ARG A 660 21.79 25.74 -26.31
N GLY A 661 21.47 26.95 -26.72
CA GLY A 661 20.82 27.25 -28.00
C GLY A 661 19.46 26.56 -28.18
N VAL A 662 19.27 25.95 -29.35
CA VAL A 662 18.00 25.32 -29.72
C VAL A 662 17.63 24.13 -28.82
N ARG A 663 18.62 23.33 -28.40
CA ARG A 663 18.37 22.21 -27.48
C ARG A 663 17.76 22.69 -26.15
N ARG A 664 18.29 23.76 -25.59
CA ARG A 664 17.75 24.37 -24.36
C ARG A 664 16.32 24.89 -24.56
N ALA A 665 16.09 25.63 -25.66
CA ALA A 665 14.76 26.16 -25.94
C ALA A 665 13.72 25.05 -26.10
N TYR A 666 14.07 23.98 -26.82
CA TYR A 666 13.18 22.83 -27.02
C TYR A 666 12.93 22.09 -25.71
N TYR A 667 13.94 21.83 -24.89
CA TYR A 667 13.79 21.18 -23.58
C TYR A 667 12.82 21.95 -22.68
N PHE A 668 13.00 23.26 -22.54
CA PHE A 668 12.09 24.08 -21.74
C PHE A 668 10.70 24.22 -22.35
N ALA A 669 10.51 24.06 -23.64
CA ALA A 669 9.19 23.97 -24.26
C ALA A 669 8.47 22.68 -23.84
N ILE A 670 9.17 21.53 -23.91
CA ILE A 670 8.63 20.24 -23.44
C ILE A 670 8.36 20.27 -21.93
N LEU A 671 9.28 20.82 -21.13
CA LEU A 671 9.08 20.96 -19.67
C LEU A 671 7.80 21.77 -19.34
N ARG A 672 7.60 22.91 -20.01
CA ARG A 672 6.37 23.72 -19.83
C ARG A 672 5.11 22.95 -20.25
N TRP A 673 5.20 22.22 -21.35
CA TRP A 673 4.06 21.39 -21.80
C TRP A 673 3.75 20.29 -20.80
N THR A 674 4.77 19.59 -20.28
CA THR A 674 4.62 18.54 -19.26
C THR A 674 3.98 19.11 -17.98
N ARG A 675 4.51 20.21 -17.45
CA ARG A 675 3.94 20.88 -16.26
C ARG A 675 2.48 21.24 -16.43
N ARG A 676 2.12 21.82 -17.60
CA ARG A 676 0.74 22.16 -17.89
C ARG A 676 -0.17 20.93 -18.00
N ALA A 677 0.30 19.88 -18.68
CA ALA A 677 -0.48 18.64 -18.80
C ALA A 677 -0.73 17.96 -17.44
N ILE A 678 0.27 18.00 -16.52
CA ILE A 678 0.14 17.50 -15.14
C ILE A 678 -0.88 18.35 -14.36
N SER A 679 -0.77 19.68 -14.41
CA SER A 679 -1.70 20.58 -13.72
C SER A 679 -3.15 20.39 -14.24
N ASP A 680 -3.35 20.32 -15.56
CA ASP A 680 -4.65 20.01 -16.17
C ASP A 680 -5.19 18.64 -15.72
N ARG A 681 -4.32 17.62 -15.60
CA ARG A 681 -4.70 16.27 -15.13
C ARG A 681 -5.23 16.32 -13.69
N GLU A 682 -4.57 17.05 -12.80
CA GLU A 682 -5.01 17.17 -11.41
C GLU A 682 -6.35 17.91 -11.29
N ARG A 683 -6.56 18.98 -12.06
CA ARG A 683 -7.85 19.68 -12.14
C ARG A 683 -8.97 18.75 -12.62
N LEU A 684 -8.74 17.98 -13.68
CA LEU A 684 -9.71 17.03 -14.23
C LEU A 684 -10.00 15.85 -13.28
N ARG A 685 -8.99 15.39 -12.52
CA ARG A 685 -9.17 14.37 -11.46
C ARG A 685 -10.02 14.91 -10.32
N PHE A 686 -9.84 16.16 -9.94
CA PHE A 686 -10.67 16.80 -8.93
C PHE A 686 -12.15 16.82 -9.35
N GLU A 687 -12.46 17.16 -10.61
CA GLU A 687 -13.84 17.13 -11.10
C GLU A 687 -14.43 15.71 -11.16
N ARG A 688 -13.60 14.68 -11.32
CA ARG A 688 -14.04 13.28 -11.18
C ARG A 688 -14.54 13.03 -9.76
N THR A 689 -13.74 13.36 -8.76
CA THR A 689 -14.12 13.21 -7.35
C THR A 689 -15.41 13.99 -7.02
N ARG A 690 -15.51 15.23 -7.50
CA ARG A 690 -16.70 16.06 -7.36
C ARG A 690 -17.95 15.40 -7.97
N THR A 691 -17.83 14.88 -9.19
CA THR A 691 -18.93 14.18 -9.88
C THR A 691 -19.37 12.94 -9.08
N PHE A 692 -18.43 12.14 -8.56
CA PHE A 692 -18.74 10.99 -7.70
C PHE A 692 -19.40 11.42 -6.39
N GLY A 693 -18.99 12.54 -5.81
CA GLY A 693 -19.62 13.11 -4.62
C GLY A 693 -21.09 13.46 -4.85
N VAL A 694 -21.41 14.11 -5.98
CA VAL A 694 -22.79 14.42 -6.35
C VAL A 694 -23.60 13.13 -6.56
N VAL A 695 -23.07 12.14 -7.26
CA VAL A 695 -23.72 10.81 -7.43
C VAL A 695 -24.00 10.16 -6.07
N ARG A 696 -23.05 10.22 -5.15
CA ARG A 696 -23.19 9.71 -3.78
C ARG A 696 -24.38 10.36 -3.07
N GLN A 697 -24.50 11.68 -3.12
CA GLN A 697 -25.60 12.41 -2.50
C GLN A 697 -26.96 12.05 -3.12
N ILE A 698 -27.02 11.89 -4.44
CA ILE A 698 -28.23 11.43 -5.14
C ILE A 698 -28.66 10.06 -4.59
N PHE A 699 -27.77 9.08 -4.56
CA PHE A 699 -28.12 7.72 -4.13
C PHE A 699 -28.41 7.62 -2.61
N ARG A 700 -27.85 8.48 -1.79
CA ARG A 700 -28.26 8.59 -0.38
C ARG A 700 -29.70 9.09 -0.24
N GLY A 701 -30.09 10.02 -1.08
CA GLY A 701 -31.48 10.45 -1.16
C GLY A 701 -32.38 9.33 -1.66
N VAL A 702 -31.97 8.56 -2.66
CA VAL A 702 -32.68 7.36 -3.12
C VAL A 702 -32.87 6.37 -1.97
N GLY A 703 -31.82 6.08 -1.19
CA GLY A 703 -31.91 5.19 -0.03
C GLY A 703 -32.95 5.65 1.01
N ARG A 704 -32.99 6.96 1.31
CA ARG A 704 -34.03 7.56 2.18
C ARG A 704 -35.44 7.32 1.65
N ASN A 705 -35.65 7.55 0.35
CA ASN A 705 -36.95 7.35 -0.26
C ASN A 705 -37.38 5.88 -0.24
N LEU A 706 -36.46 4.95 -0.53
CA LEU A 706 -36.73 3.51 -0.52
C LEU A 706 -37.01 2.99 0.91
N GLU A 707 -36.30 3.50 1.92
CA GLU A 707 -36.59 3.22 3.35
C GLU A 707 -37.98 3.75 3.73
N ALA A 708 -38.31 4.99 3.37
CA ALA A 708 -39.63 5.58 3.64
C ALA A 708 -40.78 4.83 2.95
N LEU A 709 -40.53 4.19 1.81
CA LEU A 709 -41.48 3.34 1.10
C LEU A 709 -41.54 1.91 1.67
N GLY A 710 -40.67 1.55 2.64
CA GLY A 710 -40.57 0.21 3.20
C GLY A 710 -39.95 -0.82 2.26
N ALA A 711 -39.27 -0.36 1.19
CA ALA A 711 -38.56 -1.23 0.24
C ALA A 711 -37.16 -1.61 0.76
N LEU A 712 -36.58 -0.83 1.69
CA LEU A 712 -35.35 -1.10 2.40
C LEU A 712 -35.57 -1.00 3.90
N ASP A 713 -34.81 -1.78 4.68
CA ASP A 713 -34.84 -1.73 6.16
C ASP A 713 -34.09 -0.50 6.69
N ALA A 714 -33.01 -0.09 6.01
CA ALA A 714 -32.23 1.10 6.32
C ALA A 714 -31.82 1.83 5.03
N ARG A 715 -31.69 3.16 5.11
CA ARG A 715 -31.31 4.01 3.95
C ARG A 715 -29.99 3.59 3.30
N ASP A 716 -29.03 3.13 4.10
CA ASP A 716 -27.70 2.77 3.61
C ASP A 716 -27.69 1.39 2.91
N ASP A 717 -28.77 0.62 3.00
CA ASP A 717 -28.94 -0.64 2.26
C ASP A 717 -29.03 -0.41 0.75
N VAL A 718 -29.26 0.83 0.29
CA VAL A 718 -29.21 1.23 -1.10
C VAL A 718 -27.89 0.88 -1.76
N PHE A 719 -26.78 0.87 -1.02
CA PHE A 719 -25.46 0.53 -1.56
C PHE A 719 -25.32 -0.93 -1.95
N TYR A 720 -26.20 -1.82 -1.47
CA TYR A 720 -26.25 -3.24 -1.84
C TYR A 720 -27.13 -3.51 -3.08
N LEU A 721 -27.82 -2.49 -3.59
CA LEU A 721 -28.52 -2.54 -4.89
C LEU A 721 -27.58 -2.14 -6.02
N THR A 722 -27.91 -2.54 -7.24
CA THR A 722 -27.30 -2.01 -8.46
C THR A 722 -28.06 -0.78 -8.96
N VAL A 723 -27.41 0.03 -9.78
CA VAL A 723 -28.08 1.17 -10.47
C VAL A 723 -29.27 0.67 -11.30
N GLU A 724 -29.15 -0.51 -11.92
CA GLU A 724 -30.19 -1.13 -12.74
C GLU A 724 -31.45 -1.49 -11.93
N GLU A 725 -31.28 -2.05 -10.75
CA GLU A 725 -32.36 -2.40 -9.84
C GLU A 725 -33.10 -1.14 -9.36
N ILE A 726 -32.37 -0.08 -9.01
CA ILE A 726 -32.96 1.20 -8.60
C ILE A 726 -33.80 1.83 -9.72
N ILE A 727 -33.26 1.86 -10.95
CA ILE A 727 -33.97 2.38 -12.11
C ILE A 727 -35.23 1.53 -12.40
N ALA A 728 -35.09 0.19 -12.40
CA ALA A 728 -36.22 -0.71 -12.63
C ALA A 728 -37.33 -0.53 -11.59
N PHE A 729 -36.98 -0.38 -10.30
CA PHE A 729 -37.94 -0.09 -9.25
C PHE A 729 -38.67 1.23 -9.50
N THR A 730 -37.94 2.27 -9.89
CA THR A 730 -38.52 3.60 -10.18
C THR A 730 -39.48 3.57 -11.36
N ASP A 731 -39.20 2.72 -12.36
CA ASP A 731 -40.03 2.52 -13.55
C ASP A 731 -41.23 1.56 -13.28
N GLY A 732 -41.38 1.03 -12.06
CA GLY A 732 -42.45 0.09 -11.70
C GLY A 732 -42.25 -1.33 -12.27
N ARG A 733 -41.00 -1.73 -12.49
CA ARG A 733 -40.61 -3.04 -13.00
C ARG A 733 -39.97 -3.92 -11.96
#